data_37752917d2cb30db85f9402410883c16
#
_entry.id   37752917d2cb30db85f9402410883c16
#
_cell.length_a   1.000
_cell.length_b   1.000
_cell.length_c   1.000
_cell.angle_alpha   90.00
_cell.angle_beta   90.00
_cell.angle_gamma   90.00
#
_symmetry.space_group_name_H-M   'P 1'
#
loop_
_entity.id
_entity.type
_entity.pdbx_description
1 polymer ?
#
loop_
_entity_poly.entity_id
_entity_poly.type
_entity_poly.pdbx_seq_one_letter_code
_entity_poly.pdbx_strand_id
1 'polypeptide(L)'
;MRSIRFSLILFCFLCITTFADAQPFFQWNDSIKVKIDGAYVANPWAGGLNFIQASNIDLNSDGIKDLFIFDRTGNKIRTFINKGTANTVDFKYAPQYENKFPKLHDWALLADYNCDGKEDIFSYSDIGGGFKVYKNTSGISNGLEFTLVTMLQYSVFNPPGGSLINLYVSSVDIPAITDIDNDGDLDIVTFAITGTYMEYHQNKSMELYGTCDSLKFEMKNRCWGYAAENSFSNGYTLNDTCFGNVSNPGIIANNDDDDERSADRHSGSCLLCLDLDGDNDKDLVTGDISFNNLTMLTNGGTPTASSMVAIDAAFPANNSSTTSVDLSIFPCGYYADVNFDGIKDLLVSPNAPNASENFNSVVYYKNAGTNSFPDFQFQQSNLLQDNMIDLGEGAYPVFFDYDNDGLKDLFIGDYGYFATSGFKHKIAQFKNIGSASLPEFDLITRDYAGMSSLGITNMVPAFGDLDGDADADMIVGGYDGKLHYFQNIASPGATANFVLSQPNLRNSNSRTIDVGDFAVPQIVDMDADGKNDLVIGGRNGKIAYYHHTGSATATLPLLDSATHFWGNVKVNLPGYVTGYSYPFVFKQNGITKLLVGEESGFIRLYDNIDGNLSGAFSLVDSTYEDIFQGSRTAPNGADINNDGYMDLIVGNYEGGVSYYKGQSTPTSVTDPDNFIQWYFDLFPNPADNTVNIKIRNDNNSAYTLELYTIMGQLISSQKIINNSILLNTQSLAQGIYICKVSELSAAGVKAAGQIKRIVIRH
;
A
#
# COMPACT_ATOMS: atom_id res chain seq x y z
N MET A 1 55.30 32.85 64.69
CA MET A 1 54.89 31.61 64.03
C MET A 1 53.42 31.77 63.59
N ARG A 2 53.20 32.04 62.29
CA ARG A 2 51.84 32.23 61.70
C ARG A 2 51.44 30.92 61.06
N SER A 3 50.32 30.33 61.50
CA SER A 3 49.70 29.14 60.91
C SER A 3 48.86 29.57 59.77
N ILE A 4 49.17 29.05 58.60
CA ILE A 4 48.33 29.17 57.35
C ILE A 4 47.31 28.03 57.35
N ARG A 5 46.04 28.40 57.43
CA ARG A 5 44.94 27.42 57.20
C ARG A 5 44.65 27.34 55.71
N PHE A 6 44.81 26.15 55.11
CA PHE A 6 44.34 25.81 53.77
C PHE A 6 42.86 25.40 53.87
N SER A 7 42.02 26.20 53.26
CA SER A 7 40.60 25.79 53.01
C SER A 7 40.53 25.02 51.71
N LEU A 8 40.19 23.74 51.78
CA LEU A 8 39.92 22.87 50.64
C LEU A 8 38.48 23.13 50.19
N ILE A 9 38.27 23.80 49.04
CA ILE A 9 36.99 23.94 48.42
C ILE A 9 36.78 22.70 47.54
N LEU A 10 35.87 21.83 47.98
CA LEU A 10 35.42 20.64 47.23
C LEU A 10 34.41 21.09 46.18
N PHE A 11 34.84 21.17 44.93
CA PHE A 11 33.90 21.36 43.78
C PHE A 11 33.24 20.01 43.48
N CYS A 12 31.99 19.84 43.93
CA CYS A 12 31.13 18.78 43.42
C CYS A 12 30.74 19.10 41.97
N PHE A 13 31.39 18.47 41.03
CA PHE A 13 30.89 18.37 39.66
C PHE A 13 29.64 17.47 39.67
N LEU A 14 28.45 18.07 39.64
CA LEU A 14 27.21 17.34 39.25
C LEU A 14 27.36 17.03 37.75
N CYS A 15 27.79 15.83 37.43
CA CYS A 15 27.57 15.28 36.09
C CYS A 15 26.05 15.12 35.93
N ILE A 16 25.40 16.11 35.31
CA ILE A 16 24.07 15.91 34.71
C ILE A 16 24.33 15.03 33.48
N THR A 17 24.18 13.72 33.65
CA THR A 17 24.03 12.81 32.51
C THR A 17 22.67 13.10 31.93
N THR A 18 22.62 13.90 30.86
CA THR A 18 21.48 13.92 29.98
C THR A 18 21.45 12.54 29.35
N PHE A 19 20.56 11.67 29.82
CA PHE A 19 20.16 10.49 29.04
C PHE A 19 19.58 11.03 27.77
N ALA A 20 20.25 10.85 26.65
CA ALA A 20 19.62 10.97 25.35
C ALA A 20 18.55 9.87 25.31
N ASP A 21 17.27 10.26 25.29
CA ASP A 21 16.17 9.33 25.08
C ASP A 21 16.41 8.66 23.74
N ALA A 22 16.81 7.37 23.79
CA ALA A 22 16.81 6.55 22.60
C ALA A 22 15.36 6.40 22.15
N GLN A 23 15.03 6.87 20.94
CA GLN A 23 13.71 6.65 20.35
C GLN A 23 13.50 5.14 20.15
N PRO A 24 12.30 4.57 20.33
CA PRO A 24 12.10 3.18 20.04
C PRO A 24 12.37 2.94 18.55
N PHE A 25 13.09 1.90 18.28
CA PHE A 25 13.27 1.38 16.95
C PHE A 25 12.26 0.27 16.74
N PHE A 26 11.44 0.36 15.69
CA PHE A 26 10.47 -0.66 15.31
C PHE A 26 10.98 -1.45 14.13
N GLN A 27 11.08 -2.75 14.28
CA GLN A 27 11.48 -3.64 13.21
C GLN A 27 10.36 -4.61 12.88
N TRP A 28 9.98 -4.68 11.59
CA TRP A 28 9.03 -5.69 11.13
C TRP A 28 9.48 -7.08 11.60
N ASN A 29 8.53 -7.86 12.09
CA ASN A 29 8.83 -9.14 12.70
C ASN A 29 7.72 -10.16 12.43
N ASP A 30 8.08 -11.41 12.15
CA ASP A 30 7.18 -12.53 11.87
C ASP A 30 7.25 -13.65 12.94
N SER A 31 7.90 -13.40 14.07
CA SER A 31 8.11 -14.44 15.10
C SER A 31 6.85 -14.82 15.86
N ILE A 32 5.84 -13.95 15.90
CA ILE A 32 4.57 -14.20 16.56
C ILE A 32 3.70 -15.05 15.64
N LYS A 33 3.37 -16.25 16.13
CA LYS A 33 2.53 -17.20 15.40
C LYS A 33 1.06 -16.86 15.54
N VAL A 34 0.31 -17.11 14.49
CA VAL A 34 -1.15 -16.93 14.46
C VAL A 34 -1.80 -18.21 13.93
N LYS A 35 -2.88 -18.63 14.58
CA LYS A 35 -3.79 -19.66 14.09
C LYS A 35 -5.03 -19.01 13.51
N ILE A 36 -5.46 -19.52 12.37
CA ILE A 36 -6.74 -19.19 11.74
C ILE A 36 -7.41 -20.51 11.40
N ASP A 37 -8.66 -20.68 11.80
CA ASP A 37 -9.43 -21.91 11.59
C ASP A 37 -8.69 -23.17 12.09
N GLY A 38 -7.93 -23.01 13.18
CA GLY A 38 -7.20 -24.09 13.87
C GLY A 38 -5.84 -24.45 13.27
N ALA A 39 -5.40 -23.80 12.18
CA ALA A 39 -4.10 -24.00 11.55
C ALA A 39 -3.19 -22.77 11.69
N TYR A 40 -1.87 -22.99 11.85
CA TYR A 40 -0.92 -21.90 11.80
C TYR A 40 -0.80 -21.39 10.36
N VAL A 41 -0.91 -20.07 10.20
CA VAL A 41 -0.71 -19.40 8.92
C VAL A 41 0.75 -18.98 8.73
N ALA A 42 1.23 -19.00 7.48
CA ALA A 42 2.66 -18.86 7.19
C ALA A 42 3.13 -17.39 7.23
N ASN A 43 2.27 -16.44 6.90
CA ASN A 43 2.60 -15.02 6.75
C ASN A 43 1.58 -14.11 7.49
N PRO A 44 1.30 -14.32 8.78
CA PRO A 44 0.18 -13.67 9.47
C PRO A 44 0.22 -12.14 9.40
N TRP A 45 1.42 -11.57 9.34
CA TRP A 45 1.69 -10.13 9.44
C TRP A 45 2.01 -9.48 8.08
N ALA A 46 1.56 -10.11 6.97
CA ALA A 46 1.82 -9.59 5.63
C ALA A 46 0.94 -8.38 5.24
N GLY A 47 -0.16 -8.12 5.96
CA GLY A 47 -0.93 -6.88 5.82
C GLY A 47 -2.10 -6.94 4.84
N GLY A 48 -2.66 -8.12 4.52
CA GLY A 48 -3.86 -8.28 3.68
C GLY A 48 -3.61 -8.11 2.17
N LEU A 49 -4.59 -8.52 1.37
CA LEU A 49 -4.59 -8.41 -0.10
C LEU A 49 -6.03 -8.22 -0.59
N ASN A 50 -6.28 -7.25 -1.50
CA ASN A 50 -7.60 -7.03 -2.04
C ASN A 50 -7.65 -7.12 -3.58
N PHE A 51 -7.05 -6.15 -4.27
CA PHE A 51 -7.14 -5.97 -5.72
C PHE A 51 -5.74 -6.04 -6.31
N ILE A 52 -5.26 -7.26 -6.46
CA ILE A 52 -3.86 -7.52 -6.76
C ILE A 52 -3.56 -7.59 -8.26
N GLN A 53 -2.33 -7.26 -8.58
CA GLN A 53 -1.66 -7.51 -9.85
C GLN A 53 -0.40 -8.31 -9.55
N ALA A 54 -0.26 -9.48 -10.18
CA ALA A 54 0.78 -10.45 -9.86
C ALA A 54 1.78 -10.60 -11.00
N SER A 55 3.08 -10.67 -10.66
CA SER A 55 4.17 -10.97 -11.59
C SER A 55 5.27 -11.76 -10.90
N ASN A 56 5.98 -12.58 -11.65
CA ASN A 56 7.20 -13.22 -11.15
C ASN A 56 8.41 -12.26 -11.21
N ILE A 57 9.37 -12.44 -10.34
CA ILE A 57 10.67 -11.74 -10.32
C ILE A 57 11.65 -12.52 -9.44
N ASP A 58 12.94 -12.46 -9.71
CA ASP A 58 13.99 -12.94 -8.79
C ASP A 58 14.42 -11.77 -7.88
N LEU A 59 13.91 -11.74 -6.64
CA LEU A 59 14.14 -10.65 -5.69
C LEU A 59 15.51 -10.70 -5.01
N ASN A 60 16.03 -11.92 -4.81
CA ASN A 60 17.21 -12.17 -3.99
C ASN A 60 18.43 -12.65 -4.82
N SER A 61 18.29 -12.77 -6.13
CA SER A 61 19.31 -13.25 -7.09
C SER A 61 19.75 -14.69 -6.82
N ASP A 62 18.83 -15.56 -6.39
CA ASP A 62 19.09 -16.99 -6.19
C ASP A 62 18.75 -17.85 -7.42
N GLY A 63 18.15 -17.25 -8.45
CA GLY A 63 17.75 -17.90 -9.69
C GLY A 63 16.36 -18.55 -9.63
N ILE A 64 15.67 -18.45 -8.50
CA ILE A 64 14.28 -18.87 -8.32
C ILE A 64 13.39 -17.66 -8.50
N LYS A 65 12.32 -17.81 -9.28
CA LYS A 65 11.35 -16.71 -9.41
C LYS A 65 10.49 -16.62 -8.17
N ASP A 66 10.52 -15.44 -7.57
CA ASP A 66 9.74 -14.98 -6.46
C ASP A 66 8.43 -14.35 -6.95
N LEU A 67 7.60 -13.83 -6.04
CA LEU A 67 6.34 -13.22 -6.39
C LEU A 67 6.31 -11.73 -6.00
N PHE A 68 6.06 -10.89 -6.99
CA PHE A 68 5.73 -9.48 -6.85
C PHE A 68 4.21 -9.35 -6.91
N ILE A 69 3.64 -8.67 -5.91
CA ILE A 69 2.23 -8.29 -5.85
C ILE A 69 2.16 -6.77 -5.77
N PHE A 70 1.38 -6.16 -6.63
CA PHE A 70 0.97 -4.77 -6.51
C PHE A 70 -0.51 -4.73 -6.15
N ASP A 71 -0.84 -4.26 -4.94
CA ASP A 71 -2.24 -4.08 -4.52
C ASP A 71 -2.68 -2.65 -4.82
N ARG A 72 -3.69 -2.54 -5.66
CA ARG A 72 -4.22 -1.26 -6.13
C ARG A 72 -4.94 -0.48 -5.03
N THR A 73 -5.49 -1.14 -4.00
CA THR A 73 -6.22 -0.50 -2.90
C THR A 73 -5.40 0.58 -2.20
N GLY A 74 -4.12 0.30 -1.95
CA GLY A 74 -3.20 1.21 -1.27
C GLY A 74 -2.00 1.63 -2.12
N ASN A 75 -1.97 1.25 -3.40
CA ASN A 75 -0.76 1.33 -4.24
C ASN A 75 0.44 0.67 -3.54
N LYS A 76 0.17 -0.46 -2.89
CA LYS A 76 1.12 -1.17 -2.03
C LYS A 76 1.78 -2.30 -2.80
N ILE A 77 3.09 -2.34 -2.74
CA ILE A 77 3.89 -3.48 -3.21
C ILE A 77 4.02 -4.45 -2.04
N ARG A 78 3.80 -5.74 -2.31
CA ARG A 78 4.16 -6.84 -1.41
C ARG A 78 5.04 -7.83 -2.14
N THR A 79 6.08 -8.28 -1.46
CA THR A 79 7.07 -9.18 -2.02
C THR A 79 7.12 -10.48 -1.22
N PHE A 80 7.16 -11.59 -1.95
CA PHE A 80 7.17 -12.92 -1.34
C PHE A 80 8.28 -13.75 -1.95
N ILE A 81 9.17 -14.26 -1.12
CA ILE A 81 10.23 -15.19 -1.53
C ILE A 81 9.67 -16.60 -1.68
N ASN A 82 9.92 -17.19 -2.83
CA ASN A 82 9.63 -18.59 -3.10
C ASN A 82 10.67 -19.48 -2.39
N LYS A 83 10.20 -20.44 -1.56
CA LYS A 83 11.11 -21.33 -0.83
C LYS A 83 11.68 -22.46 -1.67
N GLY A 84 11.37 -22.50 -2.98
CA GLY A 84 11.94 -23.46 -3.93
C GLY A 84 11.39 -24.89 -3.79
N THR A 85 10.22 -25.07 -3.20
CA THR A 85 9.55 -26.40 -3.12
C THR A 85 8.75 -26.63 -4.40
N ALA A 86 9.24 -27.50 -5.27
CA ALA A 86 8.60 -27.76 -6.56
C ALA A 86 7.18 -28.29 -6.43
N ASN A 87 6.29 -27.88 -7.33
CA ASN A 87 4.87 -28.21 -7.40
C ASN A 87 4.07 -27.80 -6.13
N THR A 88 4.53 -26.77 -5.42
CA THR A 88 3.92 -26.31 -4.18
C THR A 88 3.90 -24.77 -4.14
N VAL A 89 2.76 -24.20 -3.75
CA VAL A 89 2.66 -22.79 -3.40
C VAL A 89 3.28 -22.61 -2.01
N ASP A 90 4.53 -22.16 -1.94
CA ASP A 90 5.26 -22.02 -0.68
C ASP A 90 6.08 -20.74 -0.64
N PHE A 91 5.40 -19.66 -0.26
CA PHE A 91 5.96 -18.30 -0.22
C PHE A 91 6.15 -17.81 1.20
N LYS A 92 7.23 -17.06 1.42
CA LYS A 92 7.47 -16.30 2.63
C LYS A 92 7.42 -14.79 2.32
N TYR A 93 6.60 -14.06 3.06
CA TYR A 93 6.55 -12.60 2.98
C TYR A 93 7.90 -11.97 3.31
N ALA A 94 8.34 -11.02 2.48
CA ALA A 94 9.69 -10.46 2.51
C ALA A 94 9.67 -8.93 2.29
N PRO A 95 9.14 -8.14 3.26
CA PRO A 95 8.94 -6.69 3.10
C PRO A 95 10.23 -5.89 2.90
N GLN A 96 11.41 -6.46 3.19
CA GLN A 96 12.70 -5.80 2.97
C GLN A 96 12.99 -5.47 1.51
N TYR A 97 12.28 -6.08 0.55
CA TYR A 97 12.42 -5.77 -0.88
C TYR A 97 11.45 -4.70 -1.35
N GLU A 98 10.37 -4.41 -0.63
CA GLU A 98 9.32 -3.48 -1.07
C GLU A 98 9.84 -2.06 -1.30
N ASN A 99 10.71 -1.57 -0.44
CA ASN A 99 11.33 -0.25 -0.55
C ASN A 99 12.41 -0.12 -1.63
N LYS A 100 12.76 -1.24 -2.30
CA LYS A 100 13.69 -1.25 -3.44
C LYS A 100 13.00 -0.89 -4.74
N PHE A 101 11.68 -1.05 -4.80
CA PHE A 101 10.90 -0.65 -5.95
C PHE A 101 10.67 0.86 -5.97
N PRO A 102 10.53 1.47 -7.16
CA PRO A 102 10.10 2.85 -7.27
C PRO A 102 8.65 3.00 -6.77
N LYS A 103 8.22 4.24 -6.51
CA LYS A 103 6.80 4.50 -6.21
C LYS A 103 5.96 4.24 -7.45
N LEU A 104 5.04 3.29 -7.33
CA LEU A 104 4.09 2.88 -8.36
C LEU A 104 2.68 3.27 -7.93
N HIS A 105 1.77 3.40 -8.89
CA HIS A 105 0.36 3.65 -8.61
C HIS A 105 -0.52 3.17 -9.78
N ASP A 106 -1.78 2.93 -9.48
CA ASP A 106 -2.84 2.44 -10.35
C ASP A 106 -2.60 1.05 -10.90
N TRP A 107 -1.55 0.82 -11.70
CA TRP A 107 -1.18 -0.51 -12.13
C TRP A 107 0.35 -0.67 -12.32
N ALA A 108 0.81 -1.90 -12.16
CA ALA A 108 2.21 -2.29 -12.37
C ALA A 108 2.31 -3.76 -12.80
N LEU A 109 2.98 -4.00 -13.91
CA LEU A 109 3.29 -5.33 -14.43
C LEU A 109 4.80 -5.48 -14.62
N LEU A 110 5.33 -6.69 -14.45
CA LEU A 110 6.73 -6.96 -14.66
C LEU A 110 6.92 -7.86 -15.89
N ALA A 111 7.82 -7.46 -16.77
CA ALA A 111 8.21 -8.22 -17.95
C ALA A 111 9.64 -7.86 -18.38
N ASP A 112 10.40 -8.80 -18.88
CA ASP A 112 11.77 -8.59 -19.37
C ASP A 112 11.71 -7.99 -20.79
N TYR A 113 11.77 -6.64 -20.90
CA TYR A 113 11.70 -6.00 -22.22
C TYR A 113 13.02 -6.02 -22.97
N ASN A 114 14.13 -6.25 -22.28
CA ASN A 114 15.46 -6.11 -22.86
C ASN A 114 16.21 -7.43 -23.00
N CYS A 115 15.53 -8.54 -22.71
CA CYS A 115 16.02 -9.93 -22.83
C CYS A 115 17.30 -10.21 -22.00
N ASP A 116 17.47 -9.54 -20.86
CA ASP A 116 18.61 -9.77 -19.98
C ASP A 116 18.31 -10.81 -18.87
N GLY A 117 17.13 -11.40 -18.88
CA GLY A 117 16.64 -12.43 -17.95
C GLY A 117 16.08 -11.89 -16.65
N LYS A 118 15.91 -10.56 -16.52
CA LYS A 118 15.38 -9.89 -15.35
C LYS A 118 14.11 -9.13 -15.72
N GLU A 119 13.10 -9.28 -14.91
CA GLU A 119 11.84 -8.56 -15.12
C GLU A 119 12.00 -7.06 -14.84
N ASP A 120 11.64 -6.25 -15.82
CA ASP A 120 11.55 -4.79 -15.80
C ASP A 120 10.16 -4.35 -15.37
N ILE A 121 9.97 -3.10 -14.92
CA ILE A 121 8.69 -2.60 -14.45
C ILE A 121 8.03 -1.76 -15.53
N PHE A 122 6.79 -2.11 -15.86
CA PHE A 122 5.83 -1.28 -16.58
C PHE A 122 4.77 -0.79 -15.59
N SER A 123 4.53 0.50 -15.53
CA SER A 123 3.56 1.07 -14.58
C SER A 123 2.92 2.32 -15.12
N TYR A 124 1.70 2.60 -14.68
CA TYR A 124 0.98 3.81 -15.04
C TYR A 124 1.82 5.08 -14.87
N SER A 125 1.62 6.02 -15.80
CA SER A 125 2.30 7.32 -15.79
C SER A 125 1.31 8.46 -15.56
N ASP A 126 1.59 9.32 -14.59
CA ASP A 126 0.83 10.57 -14.34
C ASP A 126 0.88 11.57 -15.49
N ILE A 127 1.81 11.38 -16.44
CA ILE A 127 2.04 12.30 -17.54
C ILE A 127 1.22 11.86 -18.75
N GLY A 128 0.07 12.47 -18.96
CA GLY A 128 -0.71 12.34 -20.19
C GLY A 128 -1.48 11.04 -20.39
N GLY A 129 -1.57 10.16 -19.38
CA GLY A 129 -2.14 8.81 -19.51
C GLY A 129 -1.27 7.91 -20.40
N GLY A 130 -0.83 6.80 -19.90
CA GLY A 130 0.09 5.89 -20.56
C GLY A 130 0.95 5.19 -19.52
N PHE A 131 2.16 4.79 -19.85
CA PHE A 131 3.01 4.07 -18.89
C PHE A 131 4.47 4.53 -18.93
N LYS A 132 5.12 4.34 -17.80
CA LYS A 132 6.55 4.51 -17.57
C LYS A 132 7.22 3.15 -17.47
N VAL A 133 8.50 3.08 -17.80
CA VAL A 133 9.28 1.84 -17.74
C VAL A 133 10.52 2.05 -16.90
N TYR A 134 10.80 1.09 -16.01
CA TYR A 134 12.04 1.02 -15.24
C TYR A 134 12.77 -0.27 -15.60
N LYS A 135 14.04 -0.13 -15.98
CA LYS A 135 14.93 -1.27 -16.19
C LYS A 135 15.39 -1.85 -14.86
N ASN A 136 15.33 -3.17 -14.73
CA ASN A 136 15.92 -3.90 -13.63
C ASN A 136 17.45 -3.95 -13.78
N THR A 137 18.14 -3.21 -12.93
CA THR A 137 19.62 -3.13 -12.91
C THR A 137 20.23 -3.93 -11.76
N SER A 138 19.46 -4.85 -11.18
CA SER A 138 19.87 -5.70 -10.07
C SER A 138 21.10 -6.52 -10.36
N GLY A 139 21.88 -6.78 -9.31
CA GLY A 139 23.09 -7.60 -9.42
C GLY A 139 23.64 -8.01 -8.05
N ILE A 140 24.56 -8.96 -8.04
CA ILE A 140 25.16 -9.52 -6.80
C ILE A 140 25.75 -8.42 -5.91
N SER A 141 26.26 -7.33 -6.50
CA SER A 141 26.92 -6.26 -5.76
C SER A 141 26.01 -5.13 -5.27
N ASN A 142 24.85 -4.93 -5.91
CA ASN A 142 23.94 -3.83 -5.62
C ASN A 142 22.54 -4.29 -5.18
N GLY A 143 22.29 -5.62 -5.19
CA GLY A 143 20.98 -6.18 -4.85
C GLY A 143 19.90 -5.79 -5.84
N LEU A 144 18.65 -5.77 -5.39
CA LEU A 144 17.50 -5.37 -6.20
C LEU A 144 17.50 -3.85 -6.45
N GLU A 145 17.53 -3.45 -7.72
CA GLU A 145 17.62 -2.05 -8.14
C GLU A 145 16.93 -1.81 -9.49
N PHE A 146 16.28 -0.66 -9.63
CA PHE A 146 15.57 -0.28 -10.86
C PHE A 146 15.97 1.12 -11.31
N THR A 147 16.18 1.29 -12.63
CA THR A 147 16.53 2.57 -13.25
C THR A 147 15.44 3.01 -14.21
N LEU A 148 14.94 4.23 -14.06
CA LEU A 148 13.94 4.80 -14.97
C LEU A 148 14.48 4.90 -16.40
N VAL A 149 13.77 4.30 -17.36
CA VAL A 149 14.08 4.35 -18.79
C VAL A 149 13.26 5.44 -19.48
N THR A 150 11.96 5.45 -19.24
CA THR A 150 11.05 6.46 -19.79
C THR A 150 9.93 6.79 -18.81
N MET A 151 9.53 8.06 -18.79
CA MET A 151 8.39 8.54 -18.00
C MET A 151 7.06 8.42 -18.74
N LEU A 152 7.11 8.35 -20.07
CA LEU A 152 5.95 8.19 -20.93
C LEU A 152 6.38 7.54 -22.24
N GLN A 153 5.66 6.46 -22.61
CA GLN A 153 5.95 5.74 -23.85
C GLN A 153 5.16 6.33 -25.02
N TYR A 154 5.79 6.33 -26.19
CA TYR A 154 5.21 6.82 -27.46
C TYR A 154 5.20 5.73 -28.52
N SER A 155 4.30 5.86 -29.47
CA SER A 155 4.19 5.00 -30.64
C SER A 155 4.08 5.85 -31.91
N VAL A 156 4.61 5.36 -33.04
CA VAL A 156 4.48 6.01 -34.34
C VAL A 156 3.10 5.68 -34.91
N PHE A 157 2.29 6.70 -35.13
CA PHE A 157 1.00 6.58 -35.77
C PHE A 157 1.14 6.67 -37.30
N ASN A 158 0.48 5.76 -38.05
CA ASN A 158 0.58 5.67 -39.52
C ASN A 158 2.03 5.55 -40.04
N PRO A 159 2.81 4.53 -39.67
CA PRO A 159 4.12 4.26 -40.23
C PRO A 159 4.05 3.94 -41.75
N PRO A 160 5.11 4.20 -42.57
CA PRO A 160 6.34 4.89 -42.19
C PRO A 160 6.22 6.41 -42.23
N GLY A 161 6.93 7.08 -41.30
CA GLY A 161 7.05 8.55 -41.30
C GLY A 161 5.87 9.31 -40.68
N GLY A 162 5.00 8.63 -39.95
CA GLY A 162 3.88 9.20 -39.22
C GLY A 162 4.28 10.03 -38.00
N SER A 163 3.32 10.57 -37.27
CA SER A 163 3.53 11.33 -36.05
C SER A 163 3.72 10.43 -34.84
N LEU A 164 4.55 10.85 -33.89
CA LEU A 164 4.58 10.25 -32.56
C LEU A 164 3.32 10.63 -31.81
N ILE A 165 2.64 9.59 -31.29
CA ILE A 165 1.50 9.75 -30.40
C ILE A 165 1.84 9.12 -29.04
N ASN A 166 1.15 9.55 -27.98
CA ASN A 166 1.20 8.86 -26.71
C ASN A 166 0.65 7.43 -26.88
N LEU A 167 1.40 6.42 -26.40
CA LEU A 167 0.87 5.08 -26.26
C LEU A 167 -0.02 5.09 -25.00
N TYR A 168 -1.30 5.32 -25.22
CA TYR A 168 -2.24 5.56 -24.14
C TYR A 168 -2.66 4.26 -23.45
N VAL A 169 -2.58 4.28 -22.12
CA VAL A 169 -3.20 3.28 -21.24
C VAL A 169 -3.81 4.05 -20.08
N SER A 170 -5.09 3.84 -19.81
CA SER A 170 -5.74 4.56 -18.72
C SER A 170 -5.27 4.05 -17.34
N SER A 171 -5.61 4.78 -16.29
CA SER A 171 -5.30 4.37 -14.91
C SER A 171 -6.10 3.12 -14.46
N VAL A 172 -7.16 2.78 -15.19
CA VAL A 172 -8.03 1.62 -14.86
C VAL A 172 -7.84 0.44 -15.80
N ASP A 173 -7.22 0.64 -16.96
CA ASP A 173 -6.93 -0.43 -17.91
C ASP A 173 -5.67 -1.20 -17.52
N ILE A 174 -5.65 -2.49 -17.79
CA ILE A 174 -4.44 -3.32 -17.70
C ILE A 174 -4.09 -3.76 -19.10
N PRO A 175 -2.96 -3.29 -19.70
CA PRO A 175 -2.56 -3.66 -21.05
C PRO A 175 -1.99 -5.07 -21.08
N ALA A 176 -2.08 -5.75 -22.24
CA ALA A 176 -1.26 -6.92 -22.50
C ALA A 176 0.15 -6.49 -22.93
N ILE A 177 1.16 -7.04 -22.27
CA ILE A 177 2.60 -6.79 -22.54
C ILE A 177 3.22 -8.15 -22.81
N THR A 178 3.38 -8.49 -24.09
CA THR A 178 3.89 -9.79 -24.51
C THR A 178 4.33 -9.73 -25.98
N ASP A 179 5.17 -10.67 -26.39
CA ASP A 179 5.58 -10.84 -27.78
C ASP A 179 4.39 -11.39 -28.59
N ILE A 180 3.71 -10.53 -29.37
CA ILE A 180 2.51 -10.86 -30.13
C ILE A 180 2.84 -11.55 -31.45
N ASP A 181 3.89 -11.07 -32.15
CA ASP A 181 4.24 -11.57 -33.48
C ASP A 181 5.39 -12.58 -33.48
N ASN A 182 5.85 -12.97 -32.28
CA ASN A 182 6.89 -13.97 -32.01
C ASN A 182 8.26 -13.63 -32.64
N ASP A 183 8.60 -12.36 -32.68
CA ASP A 183 9.93 -11.90 -33.15
C ASP A 183 10.97 -11.79 -32.04
N GLY A 184 10.55 -11.86 -30.76
CA GLY A 184 11.39 -11.92 -29.58
C GLY A 184 11.46 -10.62 -28.79
N ASP A 185 10.78 -9.54 -29.19
CA ASP A 185 10.62 -8.35 -28.35
C ASP A 185 9.18 -8.19 -27.82
N LEU A 186 8.98 -7.37 -26.80
CA LEU A 186 7.67 -7.22 -26.17
C LEU A 186 6.84 -6.14 -26.86
N ASP A 187 5.66 -6.53 -27.28
CA ASP A 187 4.62 -5.69 -27.85
C ASP A 187 3.59 -5.23 -26.81
N ILE A 188 2.71 -4.30 -27.19
CA ILE A 188 1.63 -3.80 -26.37
C ILE A 188 0.29 -3.93 -27.12
N VAL A 189 -0.69 -4.55 -26.45
CA VAL A 189 -2.11 -4.44 -26.84
C VAL A 189 -2.85 -3.68 -25.75
N THR A 190 -3.58 -2.64 -26.14
CA THR A 190 -4.35 -1.79 -25.23
C THR A 190 -5.67 -1.40 -25.87
N PHE A 191 -6.63 -0.94 -25.08
CA PHE A 191 -7.83 -0.32 -25.63
C PHE A 191 -7.56 1.07 -26.18
N ALA A 192 -8.21 1.42 -27.27
CA ALA A 192 -8.22 2.76 -27.79
C ALA A 192 -8.78 3.74 -26.73
N ILE A 193 -8.28 4.98 -26.69
CA ILE A 193 -8.75 6.01 -25.74
C ILE A 193 -10.28 6.21 -25.78
N THR A 194 -10.92 5.81 -26.85
CA THR A 194 -12.37 5.87 -27.02
C THR A 194 -13.09 4.60 -26.56
N GLY A 195 -12.38 3.57 -26.06
CA GLY A 195 -12.94 2.24 -25.74
C GLY A 195 -13.31 1.44 -26.99
N THR A 196 -13.96 0.29 -26.80
CA THR A 196 -14.55 -0.59 -27.84
C THR A 196 -13.54 -1.38 -28.66
N TYR A 197 -12.41 -0.80 -29.07
CA TYR A 197 -11.45 -1.44 -29.96
C TYR A 197 -10.09 -1.57 -29.32
N MET A 198 -9.36 -2.62 -29.71
CA MET A 198 -8.00 -2.84 -29.25
C MET A 198 -7.00 -2.32 -30.27
N GLU A 199 -6.01 -1.58 -29.78
CA GLU A 199 -4.87 -1.08 -30.56
C GLU A 199 -3.66 -1.98 -30.29
N TYR A 200 -3.02 -2.42 -31.39
CA TYR A 200 -1.77 -3.18 -31.34
C TYR A 200 -0.60 -2.27 -31.69
N HIS A 201 0.30 -2.10 -30.74
CA HIS A 201 1.55 -1.37 -30.88
C HIS A 201 2.70 -2.37 -30.94
N GLN A 202 3.19 -2.61 -32.15
CA GLN A 202 4.33 -3.47 -32.39
C GLN A 202 5.63 -2.78 -31.95
N ASN A 203 6.43 -3.43 -31.14
CA ASN A 203 7.81 -3.00 -30.93
C ASN A 203 8.62 -3.29 -32.20
N LYS A 204 9.58 -2.48 -32.51
CA LYS A 204 10.43 -2.60 -33.71
C LYS A 204 11.89 -2.77 -33.32
N SER A 205 12.18 -3.20 -32.08
CA SER A 205 13.52 -3.37 -31.59
C SER A 205 14.27 -4.46 -32.38
N MET A 206 13.63 -5.60 -32.58
CA MET A 206 14.22 -6.72 -33.30
C MET A 206 14.43 -6.40 -34.77
N GLU A 207 13.50 -5.77 -35.46
CA GLU A 207 13.62 -5.46 -36.89
C GLU A 207 14.61 -4.31 -37.15
N LEU A 208 14.74 -3.35 -36.24
CA LEU A 208 15.64 -2.22 -36.42
C LEU A 208 17.06 -2.50 -35.94
N TYR A 209 17.22 -3.27 -34.88
CA TYR A 209 18.49 -3.43 -34.18
C TYR A 209 18.98 -4.90 -34.06
N GLY A 210 18.05 -5.85 -34.22
CA GLY A 210 18.36 -7.29 -34.02
C GLY A 210 18.56 -7.67 -32.56
N THR A 211 18.07 -6.82 -31.65
CA THR A 211 18.10 -7.02 -30.19
C THR A 211 16.78 -6.55 -29.62
N CYS A 212 16.35 -7.08 -28.47
CA CYS A 212 15.10 -6.68 -27.81
C CYS A 212 15.26 -5.51 -26.83
N ASP A 213 16.41 -4.86 -26.75
CA ASP A 213 16.75 -3.90 -25.70
C ASP A 213 16.25 -2.46 -25.94
N SER A 214 15.32 -2.26 -26.84
CA SER A 214 14.78 -0.95 -27.20
C SER A 214 13.23 -0.94 -27.13
N LEU A 215 12.66 0.22 -26.85
CA LEU A 215 11.21 0.45 -26.80
C LEU A 215 10.83 1.39 -27.96
N LYS A 216 10.66 0.82 -29.17
CA LYS A 216 10.38 1.54 -30.42
C LYS A 216 9.06 1.09 -31.03
N PHE A 217 7.96 1.61 -30.50
CA PHE A 217 6.63 1.18 -30.89
C PHE A 217 6.12 1.87 -32.16
N GLU A 218 5.46 1.11 -33.00
CA GLU A 218 4.64 1.53 -34.10
C GLU A 218 3.21 1.01 -33.94
N MET A 219 2.21 1.85 -34.11
CA MET A 219 0.81 1.43 -34.13
C MET A 219 0.56 0.61 -35.38
N LYS A 220 0.60 -0.70 -35.24
CA LYS A 220 0.46 -1.66 -36.33
C LYS A 220 -0.98 -1.85 -36.76
N ASN A 221 -1.88 -1.92 -35.80
CA ASN A 221 -3.29 -2.18 -36.03
C ASN A 221 -4.14 -1.42 -34.99
N ARG A 222 -5.15 -0.69 -35.45
CA ARG A 222 -6.12 0.02 -34.59
C ARG A 222 -7.38 -0.80 -34.30
N CYS A 223 -7.46 -1.99 -34.86
CA CYS A 223 -8.57 -2.92 -34.71
C CYS A 223 -7.98 -4.33 -34.60
N TRP A 224 -7.15 -4.55 -33.58
CA TRP A 224 -6.47 -5.83 -33.41
C TRP A 224 -7.48 -6.96 -33.25
N GLY A 225 -7.28 -8.03 -34.01
CA GLY A 225 -8.16 -9.19 -34.03
C GLY A 225 -9.50 -8.97 -34.72
N TYR A 226 -9.79 -7.78 -35.30
CA TYR A 226 -11.09 -7.44 -35.92
C TYR A 226 -12.27 -7.71 -34.99
N ALA A 227 -12.11 -7.38 -33.71
CA ALA A 227 -13.12 -7.57 -32.68
C ALA A 227 -13.46 -6.24 -32.02
N ALA A 228 -14.75 -5.99 -31.85
CA ALA A 228 -15.29 -4.83 -31.15
C ALA A 228 -16.01 -5.28 -29.89
N GLU A 229 -15.69 -4.69 -28.76
CA GLU A 229 -16.35 -4.94 -27.48
C GLU A 229 -17.78 -4.41 -27.47
N ASN A 230 -18.68 -5.16 -26.83
CA ASN A 230 -20.10 -4.87 -26.74
C ASN A 230 -20.42 -4.29 -25.36
N SER A 231 -20.94 -3.08 -25.33
CA SER A 231 -21.23 -2.35 -24.08
C SER A 231 -22.34 -2.94 -23.19
N PHE A 232 -23.17 -3.83 -23.73
CA PHE A 232 -24.32 -4.40 -23.00
C PHE A 232 -24.13 -5.83 -22.51
N SER A 233 -23.03 -6.46 -22.90
CA SER A 233 -22.62 -7.79 -22.46
C SER A 233 -21.09 -7.86 -22.51
N ASN A 234 -20.45 -8.70 -21.70
CA ASN A 234 -19.03 -8.99 -21.84
C ASN A 234 -18.77 -9.88 -23.08
N GLY A 235 -19.23 -9.43 -24.22
CA GLY A 235 -19.14 -10.09 -25.50
C GLY A 235 -18.50 -9.18 -26.55
N TYR A 236 -18.24 -9.78 -27.71
CA TYR A 236 -17.56 -9.11 -28.80
C TYR A 236 -18.29 -9.32 -30.11
N THR A 237 -18.26 -8.34 -30.99
CA THR A 237 -18.63 -8.48 -32.40
C THR A 237 -17.37 -8.83 -33.18
N LEU A 238 -17.34 -10.01 -33.79
CA LEU A 238 -16.23 -10.50 -34.62
C LEU A 238 -16.37 -10.03 -36.06
N ASN A 239 -15.26 -10.02 -36.82
CA ASN A 239 -15.14 -9.50 -38.16
C ASN A 239 -15.57 -8.03 -38.28
N ASP A 240 -15.44 -7.26 -37.24
CA ASP A 240 -15.68 -5.82 -37.24
C ASP A 240 -14.53 -5.10 -37.93
N THR A 241 -14.85 -4.18 -38.83
CA THR A 241 -13.84 -3.34 -39.49
C THR A 241 -13.45 -2.11 -38.66
N CYS A 242 -14.02 -1.98 -37.47
CA CYS A 242 -13.84 -0.93 -36.47
C CYS A 242 -14.19 0.50 -36.92
N PHE A 243 -14.05 0.80 -38.22
CA PHE A 243 -14.22 2.16 -38.77
C PHE A 243 -15.16 2.23 -39.99
N GLY A 244 -16.06 1.24 -40.18
CA GLY A 244 -16.93 1.15 -41.32
C GLY A 244 -16.18 0.74 -42.60
N ASN A 245 -16.79 0.79 -43.75
CA ASN A 245 -16.21 0.37 -45.05
C ASN A 245 -15.13 1.32 -45.56
N VAL A 246 -14.10 1.61 -44.79
CA VAL A 246 -12.96 2.42 -45.23
C VAL A 246 -11.87 1.46 -45.71
N SER A 247 -11.60 1.48 -47.00
CA SER A 247 -10.58 0.64 -47.67
C SER A 247 -9.12 0.95 -47.24
N ASN A 248 -8.92 1.75 -46.21
CA ASN A 248 -7.61 2.05 -45.68
C ASN A 248 -7.71 2.36 -44.16
N PRO A 249 -7.22 1.48 -43.26
CA PRO A 249 -7.29 1.65 -41.82
C PRO A 249 -6.50 2.86 -41.27
N GLY A 250 -5.84 3.61 -42.12
CA GLY A 250 -5.09 4.82 -41.73
C GLY A 250 -5.83 6.15 -41.91
N ILE A 251 -7.07 6.18 -42.43
CA ILE A 251 -7.81 7.42 -42.67
C ILE A 251 -9.03 7.45 -41.75
N ILE A 252 -9.04 8.43 -40.83
CA ILE A 252 -10.24 8.77 -40.07
C ILE A 252 -11.27 9.29 -41.07
N ALA A 253 -12.29 8.53 -41.39
CA ALA A 253 -13.45 9.04 -42.08
C ALA A 253 -14.27 9.88 -41.10
N ASN A 254 -14.35 11.17 -41.31
CA ASN A 254 -15.33 12.05 -40.66
C ASN A 254 -16.72 11.72 -41.23
N ASN A 255 -17.29 10.62 -40.81
CA ASN A 255 -18.69 10.30 -41.14
C ASN A 255 -19.52 10.49 -39.87
N ASP A 256 -20.57 11.27 -40.01
CA ASP A 256 -21.54 11.61 -38.95
C ASP A 256 -22.30 10.40 -38.36
N ASP A 257 -22.00 9.18 -38.79
CA ASP A 257 -22.57 7.93 -38.28
C ASP A 257 -21.87 7.39 -37.01
N ASP A 258 -20.77 8.01 -36.58
CA ASP A 258 -20.03 7.64 -35.35
C ASP A 258 -20.76 8.05 -34.04
N ASP A 259 -21.75 8.94 -34.12
CA ASP A 259 -22.46 9.45 -32.94
C ASP A 259 -23.35 8.40 -32.27
N GLU A 260 -23.90 7.43 -33.01
CA GLU A 260 -24.72 6.35 -32.39
C GLU A 260 -23.85 5.29 -31.71
N ARG A 261 -22.62 5.04 -32.17
CA ARG A 261 -21.68 4.10 -31.54
C ARG A 261 -20.91 4.72 -30.37
N SER A 262 -20.83 6.05 -30.30
CA SER A 262 -20.12 6.75 -29.21
C SER A 262 -20.88 6.78 -27.90
N ALA A 263 -22.18 6.48 -27.91
CA ALA A 263 -23.03 6.46 -26.70
C ALA A 263 -22.86 5.18 -25.86
N ASP A 264 -22.26 4.14 -26.41
CA ASP A 264 -22.19 2.80 -25.82
C ASP A 264 -20.78 2.44 -25.33
N ARG A 265 -19.91 3.42 -25.08
CA ARG A 265 -18.51 3.21 -24.69
C ARG A 265 -18.37 3.18 -23.18
N HIS A 266 -17.72 2.16 -22.66
CA HIS A 266 -17.20 2.15 -21.30
C HIS A 266 -15.68 2.02 -21.34
N SER A 267 -15.01 2.54 -20.32
CA SER A 267 -13.57 2.44 -20.12
C SER A 267 -13.30 1.58 -18.92
N GLY A 268 -12.32 0.71 -19.00
CA GLY A 268 -11.85 -0.15 -17.93
C GLY A 268 -11.90 -1.61 -18.33
N SER A 269 -10.81 -2.10 -18.91
CA SER A 269 -10.67 -3.49 -19.33
C SER A 269 -9.28 -4.00 -19.00
N CYS A 270 -9.21 -5.30 -18.69
CA CYS A 270 -7.95 -6.02 -18.49
C CYS A 270 -7.71 -6.93 -19.68
N LEU A 271 -6.52 -6.88 -20.26
CA LEU A 271 -6.11 -7.70 -21.39
C LEU A 271 -5.00 -8.67 -20.98
N LEU A 272 -5.15 -9.93 -21.30
CA LEU A 272 -4.12 -10.97 -21.16
C LEU A 272 -4.05 -11.75 -22.46
N CYS A 273 -2.91 -11.65 -23.18
CA CYS A 273 -2.70 -12.36 -24.44
C CYS A 273 -1.81 -13.59 -24.21
N LEU A 274 -2.34 -14.76 -24.51
CA LEU A 274 -1.72 -16.06 -24.35
C LEU A 274 -1.96 -16.91 -25.59
N ASP A 275 -1.10 -17.88 -25.87
CA ASP A 275 -1.37 -18.99 -26.80
C ASP A 275 -2.17 -20.04 -25.99
N LEU A 276 -3.45 -20.20 -26.27
CA LEU A 276 -4.37 -21.06 -25.51
C LEU A 276 -4.70 -22.36 -26.20
N ASP A 277 -4.45 -22.48 -27.52
CA ASP A 277 -4.78 -23.67 -28.31
C ASP A 277 -3.56 -24.33 -28.99
N GLY A 278 -2.38 -23.75 -28.82
CA GLY A 278 -1.10 -24.34 -29.24
C GLY A 278 -0.76 -24.10 -30.71
N ASP A 279 -1.37 -23.13 -31.36
CA ASP A 279 -1.14 -22.80 -32.75
C ASP A 279 -0.05 -21.72 -32.96
N ASN A 280 0.52 -21.22 -31.82
CA ASN A 280 1.59 -20.26 -31.76
C ASN A 280 1.20 -18.82 -32.11
N ASP A 281 -0.09 -18.49 -32.22
CA ASP A 281 -0.53 -17.10 -32.18
C ASP A 281 -1.14 -16.75 -30.79
N LYS A 282 -1.44 -15.50 -30.55
CA LYS A 282 -1.96 -15.09 -29.24
C LYS A 282 -3.47 -14.92 -29.28
N ASP A 283 -4.13 -15.70 -28.44
CA ASP A 283 -5.50 -15.51 -28.05
C ASP A 283 -5.64 -14.36 -27.05
N LEU A 284 -6.85 -13.91 -26.79
CA LEU A 284 -7.15 -12.86 -25.83
C LEU A 284 -8.03 -13.38 -24.72
N VAL A 285 -7.65 -13.12 -23.47
CA VAL A 285 -8.52 -13.18 -22.31
C VAL A 285 -8.77 -11.75 -21.81
N THR A 286 -10.03 -11.39 -21.66
CA THR A 286 -10.41 -10.03 -21.25
C THR A 286 -11.40 -10.04 -20.11
N GLY A 287 -11.24 -9.09 -19.17
CA GLY A 287 -12.21 -8.75 -18.15
C GLY A 287 -12.59 -7.28 -18.27
N ASP A 288 -13.84 -6.95 -17.98
CA ASP A 288 -14.44 -5.65 -18.17
C ASP A 288 -14.97 -5.08 -16.86
N ILE A 289 -14.89 -3.75 -16.71
CA ILE A 289 -15.31 -3.03 -15.50
C ILE A 289 -16.78 -3.22 -15.12
N SER A 290 -17.61 -3.68 -16.06
CA SER A 290 -19.06 -3.80 -15.89
C SER A 290 -19.54 -5.23 -15.67
N PHE A 291 -18.68 -6.24 -15.82
CA PHE A 291 -19.07 -7.65 -15.85
C PHE A 291 -18.28 -8.51 -14.85
N ASN A 292 -18.83 -9.68 -14.54
CA ASN A 292 -18.37 -10.60 -13.49
C ASN A 292 -17.50 -11.76 -14.01
N ASN A 293 -17.33 -11.90 -15.32
CA ASN A 293 -16.65 -13.02 -15.96
C ASN A 293 -15.43 -12.57 -16.77
N LEU A 294 -14.54 -13.52 -17.03
CA LEU A 294 -13.53 -13.38 -18.09
C LEU A 294 -14.10 -13.94 -19.40
N THR A 295 -13.85 -13.24 -20.50
CA THR A 295 -14.19 -13.68 -21.86
C THR A 295 -12.90 -14.01 -22.62
N MET A 296 -12.86 -15.17 -23.26
CA MET A 296 -11.79 -15.58 -24.17
C MET A 296 -12.20 -15.35 -25.62
N LEU A 297 -11.29 -14.79 -26.41
CA LEU A 297 -11.42 -14.71 -27.86
C LEU A 297 -10.30 -15.57 -28.48
N THR A 298 -10.69 -16.56 -29.29
CA THR A 298 -9.72 -17.38 -30.02
C THR A 298 -9.26 -16.65 -31.27
N ASN A 299 -7.96 -16.52 -31.45
CA ASN A 299 -7.32 -16.02 -32.64
C ASN A 299 -7.20 -17.18 -33.66
N GLY A 300 -7.74 -17.04 -34.84
CA GLY A 300 -7.60 -18.02 -35.93
C GLY A 300 -6.83 -17.44 -37.11
N GLY A 301 -6.02 -16.40 -36.81
CA GLY A 301 -5.18 -15.72 -37.79
C GLY A 301 -3.77 -16.26 -37.83
N THR A 302 -2.81 -15.39 -37.58
CA THR A 302 -1.38 -15.73 -37.44
C THR A 302 -0.76 -14.72 -36.47
N PRO A 303 0.43 -14.97 -35.92
CA PRO A 303 1.11 -14.02 -35.03
C PRO A 303 1.20 -12.60 -35.59
N THR A 304 1.42 -12.46 -36.90
CA THR A 304 1.56 -11.14 -37.57
C THR A 304 0.24 -10.58 -38.13
N ALA A 305 -0.86 -11.35 -38.12
CA ALA A 305 -2.14 -10.97 -38.70
C ALA A 305 -3.29 -11.62 -37.92
N SER A 306 -3.55 -11.11 -36.71
CA SER A 306 -4.58 -11.64 -35.81
C SER A 306 -5.99 -11.43 -36.34
N SER A 307 -6.86 -12.43 -36.17
CA SER A 307 -8.27 -12.40 -36.53
C SER A 307 -9.05 -13.27 -35.56
N MET A 308 -9.82 -12.66 -34.67
CA MET A 308 -10.60 -13.39 -33.67
C MET A 308 -11.78 -14.11 -34.37
N VAL A 309 -11.91 -15.42 -34.12
CA VAL A 309 -12.87 -16.29 -34.80
C VAL A 309 -13.89 -16.92 -33.87
N ALA A 310 -13.65 -16.96 -32.58
CA ALA A 310 -14.55 -17.52 -31.58
C ALA A 310 -14.54 -16.71 -30.28
N ILE A 311 -15.62 -16.83 -29.51
CA ILE A 311 -15.82 -16.18 -28.21
C ILE A 311 -16.25 -17.23 -27.18
N ASP A 312 -15.63 -17.25 -26.01
CA ASP A 312 -16.05 -18.04 -24.86
C ASP A 312 -16.18 -17.16 -23.63
N ALA A 313 -17.40 -16.89 -23.20
CA ALA A 313 -17.68 -16.07 -22.00
C ALA A 313 -17.61 -16.86 -20.68
N ALA A 314 -17.28 -18.16 -20.75
CA ALA A 314 -17.17 -19.02 -19.57
C ALA A 314 -15.72 -19.38 -19.22
N PHE A 315 -14.75 -18.58 -19.67
CA PHE A 315 -13.34 -18.85 -19.41
C PHE A 315 -13.02 -18.92 -17.91
N PRO A 316 -12.21 -19.90 -17.45
CA PRO A 316 -11.53 -20.96 -18.20
C PRO A 316 -12.32 -22.28 -18.27
N ALA A 317 -13.61 -22.32 -17.98
CA ALA A 317 -14.45 -23.53 -17.94
C ALA A 317 -14.85 -24.06 -19.33
N ASN A 318 -14.20 -23.64 -20.40
CA ASN A 318 -14.25 -24.25 -21.71
C ASN A 318 -13.88 -25.75 -21.72
N ASN A 319 -13.24 -26.18 -20.64
CA ASN A 319 -13.03 -27.60 -20.34
C ASN A 319 -13.87 -28.00 -19.10
N SER A 320 -14.47 -29.19 -19.12
CA SER A 320 -15.44 -29.62 -18.11
C SER A 320 -14.90 -29.92 -16.70
N SER A 321 -13.61 -29.72 -16.46
CA SER A 321 -12.92 -30.05 -15.21
C SER A 321 -12.76 -28.88 -14.26
N THR A 322 -13.10 -27.66 -14.66
CA THR A 322 -12.91 -26.45 -13.84
C THR A 322 -14.15 -25.54 -13.85
N THR A 323 -14.17 -24.56 -12.96
CA THR A 323 -15.22 -23.53 -12.87
C THR A 323 -14.79 -22.27 -13.61
N SER A 324 -15.72 -21.61 -14.30
CA SER A 324 -15.49 -20.26 -14.84
C SER A 324 -15.22 -19.25 -13.75
N VAL A 325 -14.58 -18.14 -14.13
CA VAL A 325 -14.44 -16.97 -13.27
C VAL A 325 -15.82 -16.35 -13.05
N ASP A 326 -16.13 -16.06 -11.78
CA ASP A 326 -17.36 -15.38 -11.36
C ASP A 326 -17.01 -14.51 -10.14
N LEU A 327 -16.60 -13.25 -10.38
CA LEU A 327 -16.37 -12.21 -9.38
C LEU A 327 -17.47 -11.15 -9.54
N SER A 328 -17.76 -10.38 -8.50
CA SER A 328 -18.87 -9.42 -8.57
C SER A 328 -18.76 -8.44 -9.72
N ILE A 329 -17.53 -7.95 -9.98
CA ILE A 329 -17.25 -7.04 -11.11
C ILE A 329 -15.75 -6.98 -11.40
N PHE A 330 -15.40 -6.71 -12.64
CA PHE A 330 -14.08 -6.39 -13.16
C PHE A 330 -12.98 -7.41 -12.80
N PRO A 331 -13.13 -8.70 -13.13
CA PRO A 331 -12.05 -9.66 -12.98
C PRO A 331 -10.90 -9.36 -13.94
N CYS A 332 -9.66 -9.47 -13.45
CA CYS A 332 -8.43 -9.36 -14.24
C CYS A 332 -7.60 -10.63 -14.10
N GLY A 333 -7.09 -11.13 -15.21
CA GLY A 333 -6.22 -12.31 -15.26
C GLY A 333 -4.74 -11.95 -15.26
N TYR A 334 -3.92 -12.70 -14.50
CA TYR A 334 -2.47 -12.59 -14.44
C TYR A 334 -1.85 -13.96 -14.63
N TYR A 335 -0.72 -14.04 -15.33
CA TYR A 335 -0.10 -15.28 -15.73
C TYR A 335 1.29 -15.43 -15.12
N ALA A 336 1.39 -16.19 -14.03
CA ALA A 336 2.61 -16.35 -13.23
C ALA A 336 2.77 -17.80 -12.73
N ASP A 337 4.00 -18.31 -12.69
CA ASP A 337 4.30 -19.59 -12.01
C ASP A 337 4.27 -19.33 -10.49
N VAL A 338 3.26 -19.88 -9.81
CA VAL A 338 3.10 -19.73 -8.35
C VAL A 338 3.35 -21.03 -7.58
N ASN A 339 3.54 -22.15 -8.29
CA ASN A 339 3.75 -23.44 -7.64
C ASN A 339 5.16 -24.01 -7.90
N PHE A 340 6.02 -23.26 -8.59
CA PHE A 340 7.40 -23.64 -8.92
C PHE A 340 7.50 -24.96 -9.69
N ASP A 341 6.66 -25.16 -10.71
CA ASP A 341 6.74 -26.30 -11.62
C ASP A 341 7.27 -25.93 -13.03
N GLY A 342 7.56 -24.64 -13.26
CA GLY A 342 8.06 -24.09 -14.51
C GLY A 342 6.97 -23.80 -15.53
N ILE A 343 5.70 -24.01 -15.17
CA ILE A 343 4.54 -23.71 -15.99
C ILE A 343 3.78 -22.58 -15.30
N LYS A 344 3.43 -21.54 -16.06
CA LYS A 344 2.68 -20.41 -15.51
C LYS A 344 1.22 -20.79 -15.27
N ASP A 345 0.72 -20.36 -14.13
CA ASP A 345 -0.65 -20.53 -13.68
C ASP A 345 -1.49 -19.27 -13.98
N LEU A 346 -2.81 -19.39 -13.88
CA LEU A 346 -3.72 -18.23 -13.98
C LEU A 346 -4.14 -17.78 -12.58
N LEU A 347 -3.84 -16.54 -12.27
CA LEU A 347 -4.41 -15.83 -11.12
C LEU A 347 -5.47 -14.86 -11.59
N VAL A 348 -6.56 -14.74 -10.86
CA VAL A 348 -7.61 -13.76 -11.16
C VAL A 348 -7.94 -12.97 -9.91
N SER A 349 -7.95 -11.65 -10.05
CA SER A 349 -8.32 -10.74 -8.98
C SER A 349 -9.20 -9.63 -9.53
N PRO A 350 -10.14 -9.06 -8.75
CA PRO A 350 -10.88 -7.90 -9.19
C PRO A 350 -9.97 -6.69 -9.39
N ASN A 351 -10.35 -5.78 -10.29
CA ASN A 351 -9.64 -4.49 -10.47
C ASN A 351 -10.53 -3.28 -10.11
N ALA A 352 -11.55 -3.50 -9.28
CA ALA A 352 -12.55 -2.49 -8.91
C ALA A 352 -12.63 -2.31 -7.38
N PRO A 353 -11.80 -1.44 -6.78
CA PRO A 353 -11.85 -1.13 -5.35
C PRO A 353 -13.26 -0.70 -4.90
N ASN A 354 -13.72 -1.19 -3.74
CA ASN A 354 -15.03 -0.93 -3.13
C ASN A 354 -16.26 -1.43 -3.92
N ALA A 355 -16.07 -2.23 -4.96
CA ALA A 355 -17.16 -2.68 -5.82
C ALA A 355 -17.15 -4.18 -6.10
N SER A 356 -16.14 -4.91 -5.64
CA SER A 356 -15.98 -6.35 -5.82
C SER A 356 -15.47 -7.01 -4.54
N GLU A 357 -15.26 -8.33 -4.59
CA GLU A 357 -14.72 -9.12 -3.49
C GLU A 357 -13.39 -8.54 -3.02
N ASN A 358 -13.29 -8.30 -1.72
CA ASN A 358 -12.09 -7.88 -1.01
C ASN A 358 -11.59 -8.93 -0.02
N PHE A 359 -12.25 -10.06 0.02
CA PHE A 359 -11.92 -11.25 0.80
C PHE A 359 -12.21 -12.47 -0.06
N ASN A 360 -11.31 -13.44 -0.13
CA ASN A 360 -11.32 -14.49 -1.15
C ASN A 360 -11.28 -13.91 -2.59
N SER A 361 -10.46 -12.92 -2.80
CA SER A 361 -10.38 -12.12 -4.03
C SER A 361 -9.17 -12.48 -4.91
N VAL A 362 -8.35 -13.45 -4.50
CA VAL A 362 -7.19 -13.93 -5.26
C VAL A 362 -7.45 -15.36 -5.72
N VAL A 363 -8.12 -15.49 -6.85
CA VAL A 363 -8.52 -16.79 -7.39
C VAL A 363 -7.36 -17.45 -8.12
N TYR A 364 -7.08 -18.70 -7.80
CA TYR A 364 -5.99 -19.48 -8.34
C TYR A 364 -6.49 -20.65 -9.18
N TYR A 365 -6.04 -20.72 -10.42
CA TYR A 365 -6.19 -21.85 -11.32
C TYR A 365 -4.81 -22.41 -11.67
N LYS A 366 -4.54 -23.65 -11.24
CA LYS A 366 -3.33 -24.36 -11.64
C LYS A 366 -3.37 -24.71 -13.11
N ASN A 367 -2.29 -24.45 -13.84
CA ASN A 367 -2.13 -24.93 -15.20
C ASN A 367 -1.61 -26.38 -15.19
N ALA A 368 -2.45 -27.32 -15.54
CA ALA A 368 -2.09 -28.74 -15.70
C ALA A 368 -1.61 -29.10 -17.12
N GLY A 369 -1.61 -28.13 -18.03
CA GLY A 369 -1.14 -28.25 -19.40
C GLY A 369 0.30 -27.78 -19.60
N THR A 370 0.51 -26.90 -20.58
CA THR A 370 1.79 -26.24 -20.88
C THR A 370 1.59 -24.73 -21.01
N ASN A 371 2.68 -23.95 -21.14
CA ASN A 371 2.58 -22.51 -21.35
C ASN A 371 1.95 -22.11 -22.70
N SER A 372 1.96 -22.99 -23.71
CA SER A 372 1.35 -22.76 -25.03
C SER A 372 0.10 -23.59 -25.28
N PHE A 373 -0.35 -24.36 -24.34
CA PHE A 373 -1.59 -25.13 -24.38
C PHE A 373 -2.05 -25.37 -22.93
N PRO A 374 -2.51 -24.33 -22.23
CA PRO A 374 -2.84 -24.42 -20.81
C PRO A 374 -4.15 -25.18 -20.57
N ASP A 375 -4.17 -25.90 -19.44
CA ASP A 375 -5.37 -26.54 -18.87
C ASP A 375 -5.56 -26.01 -17.44
N PHE A 376 -6.34 -24.93 -17.30
CA PHE A 376 -6.53 -24.23 -16.05
C PHE A 376 -7.53 -24.95 -15.14
N GLN A 377 -7.08 -25.40 -13.97
CA GLN A 377 -7.87 -26.12 -12.99
C GLN A 377 -8.03 -25.30 -11.72
N PHE A 378 -9.25 -24.95 -11.35
CA PHE A 378 -9.54 -24.19 -10.14
C PHE A 378 -8.98 -24.89 -8.91
N GLN A 379 -8.29 -24.14 -8.04
CA GLN A 379 -7.75 -24.60 -6.80
C GLN A 379 -8.41 -23.92 -5.60
N GLN A 380 -8.39 -22.60 -5.54
CA GLN A 380 -8.93 -21.83 -4.42
C GLN A 380 -9.21 -20.38 -4.84
N SER A 381 -9.97 -19.65 -4.01
CA SER A 381 -10.30 -18.24 -4.26
C SER A 381 -9.52 -17.25 -3.36
N ASN A 382 -8.60 -17.74 -2.54
CA ASN A 382 -7.92 -16.94 -1.50
C ASN A 382 -6.41 -17.23 -1.43
N LEU A 383 -5.78 -17.41 -2.60
CA LEU A 383 -4.33 -17.66 -2.67
C LEU A 383 -3.56 -16.56 -1.92
N LEU A 384 -2.66 -16.95 -1.02
CA LEU A 384 -1.92 -16.12 -0.06
C LEU A 384 -2.80 -15.51 1.05
N GLN A 385 -4.04 -15.11 0.79
CA GLN A 385 -4.96 -14.58 1.80
C GLN A 385 -5.27 -15.62 2.91
N ASP A 386 -5.29 -16.89 2.55
CA ASP A 386 -5.44 -18.03 3.50
C ASP A 386 -4.24 -18.16 4.46
N ASN A 387 -3.13 -17.52 4.16
CA ASN A 387 -1.89 -17.58 4.93
C ASN A 387 -1.59 -16.31 5.72
N MET A 388 -2.53 -15.36 5.83
CA MET A 388 -2.36 -14.10 6.55
C MET A 388 -3.61 -13.68 7.31
N ILE A 389 -3.47 -12.70 8.19
CA ILE A 389 -4.62 -11.98 8.75
C ILE A 389 -5.15 -11.08 7.65
N ASP A 390 -6.36 -11.41 7.17
CA ASP A 390 -7.08 -10.67 6.15
C ASP A 390 -8.55 -10.57 6.56
N LEU A 391 -9.08 -9.34 6.64
CA LEU A 391 -10.41 -9.02 7.12
C LEU A 391 -11.24 -8.24 6.07
N GLY A 392 -10.89 -8.37 4.82
CA GLY A 392 -11.52 -7.64 3.72
C GLY A 392 -10.95 -6.24 3.58
N GLU A 393 -11.73 -5.17 3.76
CA GLU A 393 -11.22 -3.80 3.76
C GLU A 393 -11.16 -3.21 5.16
N GLY A 394 -10.08 -2.46 5.43
CA GLY A 394 -9.80 -1.78 6.68
C GLY A 394 -9.46 -2.73 7.82
N ALA A 395 -8.40 -2.46 8.53
CA ALA A 395 -8.04 -3.17 9.74
C ALA A 395 -7.68 -2.17 10.84
N TYR A 396 -8.39 -2.23 11.97
CA TYR A 396 -8.25 -1.30 13.10
C TYR A 396 -7.88 -2.10 14.34
N PRO A 397 -6.60 -2.46 14.52
CA PRO A 397 -6.15 -3.31 15.60
C PRO A 397 -6.12 -2.58 16.94
N VAL A 398 -6.43 -3.31 18.01
CA VAL A 398 -6.27 -2.84 19.40
C VAL A 398 -5.96 -4.04 20.31
N PHE A 399 -5.01 -3.87 21.23
CA PHE A 399 -4.68 -4.86 22.24
C PHE A 399 -5.49 -4.64 23.51
N PHE A 400 -6.10 -5.72 24.02
CA PHE A 400 -6.88 -5.70 25.25
C PHE A 400 -6.83 -7.08 25.93
N ASP A 401 -6.66 -7.13 27.24
CA ASP A 401 -6.75 -8.38 28.03
C ASP A 401 -8.23 -8.66 28.31
N TYR A 402 -8.84 -9.47 27.45
CA TYR A 402 -10.28 -9.69 27.42
C TYR A 402 -10.77 -10.62 28.51
N ASP A 403 -10.00 -11.66 28.84
CA ASP A 403 -10.39 -12.67 29.82
C ASP A 403 -9.64 -12.57 31.16
N ASN A 404 -8.88 -11.47 31.32
CA ASN A 404 -8.15 -11.10 32.52
C ASN A 404 -7.14 -12.17 32.96
N ASP A 405 -6.52 -12.83 31.98
CA ASP A 405 -5.47 -13.84 32.22
C ASP A 405 -4.05 -13.19 32.28
N GLY A 406 -3.95 -11.88 32.10
CA GLY A 406 -2.73 -11.09 32.13
C GLY A 406 -1.99 -11.04 30.78
N LEU A 407 -2.53 -11.65 29.74
CA LEU A 407 -2.03 -11.56 28.36
C LEU A 407 -2.88 -10.60 27.54
N LYS A 408 -2.25 -9.88 26.63
CA LYS A 408 -2.98 -9.01 25.70
C LYS A 408 -3.51 -9.84 24.54
N ASP A 409 -4.84 -9.86 24.39
CA ASP A 409 -5.52 -10.34 23.20
C ASP A 409 -5.52 -9.27 22.11
N LEU A 410 -5.86 -9.65 20.87
CA LEU A 410 -5.92 -8.74 19.74
C LEU A 410 -7.35 -8.68 19.19
N PHE A 411 -7.93 -7.48 19.17
CA PHE A 411 -9.17 -7.19 18.50
C PHE A 411 -8.88 -6.36 17.26
N ILE A 412 -9.56 -6.67 16.15
CA ILE A 412 -9.38 -5.93 14.91
C ILE A 412 -10.77 -5.62 14.37
N GLY A 413 -11.12 -4.33 14.36
CA GLY A 413 -12.30 -3.85 13.66
C GLY A 413 -12.03 -3.71 12.17
N ASP A 414 -13.08 -3.68 11.34
CA ASP A 414 -12.93 -3.59 9.89
C ASP A 414 -13.83 -2.49 9.26
N TYR A 415 -13.44 -2.06 8.05
CA TYR A 415 -14.34 -1.31 7.19
C TYR A 415 -15.38 -2.25 6.60
N GLY A 416 -15.01 -3.49 6.27
CA GLY A 416 -15.96 -4.56 6.00
C GLY A 416 -15.57 -5.54 4.91
N TYR A 417 -16.28 -6.66 4.96
CA TYR A 417 -16.27 -7.66 3.91
C TYR A 417 -17.27 -7.29 2.83
N PHE A 418 -16.86 -7.25 1.59
CA PHE A 418 -17.76 -7.02 0.48
C PHE A 418 -18.85 -8.11 0.40
N ALA A 419 -20.06 -7.69 0.15
CA ALA A 419 -21.16 -8.55 -0.24
C ALA A 419 -22.09 -7.81 -1.21
N THR A 420 -22.77 -8.50 -2.08
CA THR A 420 -23.70 -7.91 -3.05
C THR A 420 -24.82 -7.09 -2.41
N SER A 421 -25.13 -7.35 -1.12
CA SER A 421 -26.07 -6.58 -0.30
C SER A 421 -25.43 -5.38 0.44
N GLY A 422 -24.16 -5.07 0.17
CA GLY A 422 -23.34 -4.06 0.86
C GLY A 422 -22.38 -4.68 1.86
N PHE A 423 -21.41 -3.88 2.31
CA PHE A 423 -20.37 -4.34 3.23
C PHE A 423 -20.92 -4.91 4.54
N LYS A 424 -20.26 -5.95 5.04
CA LYS A 424 -20.50 -6.55 6.35
C LYS A 424 -19.38 -6.16 7.29
N HIS A 425 -19.68 -5.27 8.22
CA HIS A 425 -18.72 -4.72 9.19
C HIS A 425 -18.67 -5.60 10.43
N LYS A 426 -17.48 -5.87 10.95
CA LYS A 426 -17.26 -6.82 12.04
C LYS A 426 -16.12 -6.36 12.95
N ILE A 427 -15.98 -7.03 14.07
CA ILE A 427 -14.78 -7.00 14.91
C ILE A 427 -14.29 -8.44 15.06
N ALA A 428 -13.09 -8.73 14.59
CA ALA A 428 -12.44 -10.01 14.79
C ALA A 428 -11.77 -10.05 16.17
N GLN A 429 -11.83 -11.22 16.83
CA GLN A 429 -11.16 -11.46 18.10
C GLN A 429 -10.13 -12.59 17.94
N PHE A 430 -8.91 -12.28 18.31
CA PHE A 430 -7.79 -13.23 18.39
C PHE A 430 -7.38 -13.35 19.86
N LYS A 431 -7.48 -14.55 20.44
CA LYS A 431 -7.02 -14.82 21.79
C LYS A 431 -5.50 -15.05 21.80
N ASN A 432 -4.81 -14.44 22.75
CA ASN A 432 -3.43 -14.79 23.04
C ASN A 432 -3.37 -16.12 23.82
N ILE A 433 -2.95 -17.18 23.16
CA ILE A 433 -2.81 -18.53 23.72
C ILE A 433 -1.37 -18.86 24.09
N GLY A 434 -0.46 -17.88 24.00
CA GLY A 434 0.97 -18.03 24.29
C GLY A 434 1.32 -17.80 25.74
N SER A 435 2.38 -17.05 25.96
CA SER A 435 2.83 -16.63 27.29
C SER A 435 3.24 -15.15 27.27
N ALA A 436 3.47 -14.57 28.44
CA ALA A 436 3.88 -13.15 28.55
C ALA A 436 5.16 -12.79 27.76
N SER A 437 6.06 -13.75 27.50
CA SER A 437 7.30 -13.50 26.73
C SER A 437 7.29 -14.05 25.32
N LEU A 438 6.31 -14.88 24.99
CA LEU A 438 6.15 -15.53 23.67
C LEU A 438 4.65 -15.55 23.32
N PRO A 439 4.12 -14.41 22.88
CA PRO A 439 2.72 -14.33 22.49
C PRO A 439 2.43 -15.22 21.27
N GLU A 440 1.24 -15.76 21.22
CA GLU A 440 0.72 -16.55 20.10
C GLU A 440 -0.79 -16.32 20.03
N PHE A 441 -1.31 -16.01 18.85
CA PHE A 441 -2.71 -15.65 18.68
C PHE A 441 -3.50 -16.76 17.99
N ASP A 442 -4.76 -16.95 18.42
CA ASP A 442 -5.73 -17.87 17.80
C ASP A 442 -7.01 -17.10 17.46
N LEU A 443 -7.45 -17.16 16.22
CA LEU A 443 -8.70 -16.52 15.77
C LEU A 443 -9.89 -17.26 16.41
N ILE A 444 -10.56 -16.59 17.34
CA ILE A 444 -11.74 -17.12 18.00
C ILE A 444 -13.00 -16.88 17.16
N THR A 445 -13.11 -15.68 16.60
CA THR A 445 -14.24 -15.30 15.76
C THR A 445 -13.89 -14.10 14.87
N ARG A 446 -14.49 -14.06 13.69
CA ARG A 446 -14.44 -12.89 12.82
C ARG A 446 -15.57 -11.88 13.09
N ASP A 447 -16.53 -12.22 13.98
CA ASP A 447 -17.67 -11.37 14.36
C ASP A 447 -17.91 -11.48 15.87
N TYR A 448 -17.10 -10.75 16.63
CA TYR A 448 -17.17 -10.69 18.08
C TYR A 448 -18.58 -10.34 18.55
N ALA A 449 -19.15 -11.16 19.43
CA ALA A 449 -20.48 -10.98 20.03
C ALA A 449 -21.62 -10.71 19.03
N GLY A 450 -21.45 -11.04 17.73
CA GLY A 450 -22.44 -10.76 16.69
C GLY A 450 -22.61 -9.25 16.41
N MET A 451 -21.57 -8.45 16.58
CA MET A 451 -21.55 -6.99 16.41
C MET A 451 -22.07 -6.57 15.05
N SER A 452 -21.86 -7.36 13.99
CA SER A 452 -22.36 -7.11 12.64
C SER A 452 -23.89 -6.88 12.57
N SER A 453 -24.64 -7.39 13.55
CA SER A 453 -26.09 -7.23 13.63
C SER A 453 -26.55 -5.85 14.14
N LEU A 454 -25.64 -5.04 14.69
CA LEU A 454 -25.97 -3.75 15.30
C LEU A 454 -26.11 -2.59 14.30
N GLY A 455 -25.73 -2.82 13.04
CA GLY A 455 -25.80 -1.82 11.98
C GLY A 455 -24.79 -0.68 12.10
N ILE A 456 -23.76 -0.84 12.94
CA ILE A 456 -22.61 0.07 13.00
C ILE A 456 -21.74 -0.22 11.78
N THR A 457 -21.36 0.81 11.03
CA THR A 457 -20.51 0.68 9.84
C THR A 457 -19.11 1.17 10.14
N ASN A 458 -18.09 0.52 9.59
CA ASN A 458 -16.67 0.84 9.85
C ASN A 458 -16.36 0.80 11.35
N MET A 459 -16.32 -0.39 11.92
CA MET A 459 -16.20 -0.57 13.37
C MET A 459 -14.76 -0.38 13.85
N VAL A 460 -14.51 0.66 14.64
CA VAL A 460 -13.22 0.94 15.27
C VAL A 460 -13.32 0.78 16.78
N PRO A 461 -12.84 -0.35 17.36
CA PRO A 461 -12.93 -0.58 18.80
C PRO A 461 -11.85 0.16 19.60
N ALA A 462 -12.19 0.58 20.82
CA ALA A 462 -11.27 1.05 21.84
C ALA A 462 -11.72 0.58 23.21
N PHE A 463 -10.79 0.27 24.11
CA PHE A 463 -11.06 -0.26 25.43
C PHE A 463 -10.45 0.60 26.54
N GLY A 464 -11.16 0.76 27.66
CA GLY A 464 -10.71 1.47 28.86
C GLY A 464 -11.86 1.72 29.81
N ASP A 465 -11.58 1.86 31.09
CA ASP A 465 -12.56 2.19 32.15
C ASP A 465 -13.08 3.61 31.94
N LEU A 466 -14.35 3.75 31.63
CA LEU A 466 -15.00 5.06 31.39
C LEU A 466 -16.06 5.42 32.43
N ASP A 467 -16.56 4.46 33.21
CA ASP A 467 -17.52 4.74 34.28
C ASP A 467 -16.90 4.67 35.68
N GLY A 468 -15.61 4.32 35.78
CA GLY A 468 -14.84 4.37 37.00
C GLY A 468 -15.06 3.22 37.96
N ASP A 469 -15.53 2.08 37.47
CA ASP A 469 -15.76 0.87 38.28
C ASP A 469 -14.54 -0.08 38.30
N ALA A 470 -13.46 0.32 37.63
CA ALA A 470 -12.17 -0.35 37.53
C ALA A 470 -12.17 -1.59 36.61
N ASP A 471 -13.17 -1.79 35.78
CA ASP A 471 -13.09 -2.68 34.64
C ASP A 471 -13.09 -1.87 33.31
N ALA A 472 -12.65 -2.50 32.23
CA ALA A 472 -12.56 -1.79 30.98
C ALA A 472 -13.85 -1.93 30.18
N ASP A 473 -14.41 -0.79 29.78
CA ASP A 473 -15.52 -0.66 28.82
C ASP A 473 -15.02 -0.72 27.37
N MET A 474 -15.96 -0.74 26.43
CA MET A 474 -15.66 -0.65 25.01
C MET A 474 -16.39 0.52 24.36
N ILE A 475 -15.67 1.29 23.54
CA ILE A 475 -16.25 2.20 22.58
C ILE A 475 -16.03 1.66 21.17
N VAL A 476 -17.05 1.77 20.32
CA VAL A 476 -16.93 1.48 18.89
C VAL A 476 -17.23 2.75 18.11
N GLY A 477 -16.26 3.26 17.38
CA GLY A 477 -16.43 4.35 16.43
C GLY A 477 -17.04 3.85 15.12
N GLY A 478 -17.88 4.68 14.49
CA GLY A 478 -18.59 4.36 13.25
C GLY A 478 -18.18 5.24 12.07
N TYR A 479 -18.57 4.82 10.87
CA TYR A 479 -18.40 5.58 9.64
C TYR A 479 -19.07 6.96 9.71
N ASP A 480 -20.23 7.06 10.38
CA ASP A 480 -21.00 8.27 10.55
C ASP A 480 -20.40 9.27 11.56
N GLY A 481 -19.18 9.03 12.01
CA GLY A 481 -18.45 9.90 12.94
C GLY A 481 -18.90 9.84 14.39
N LYS A 482 -19.81 8.94 14.73
CA LYS A 482 -20.37 8.79 16.08
C LYS A 482 -19.72 7.63 16.82
N LEU A 483 -19.94 7.62 18.14
CA LEU A 483 -19.41 6.62 19.07
C LEU A 483 -20.55 5.84 19.70
N HIS A 484 -20.35 4.54 19.87
CA HIS A 484 -21.26 3.62 20.55
C HIS A 484 -20.59 3.11 21.81
N TYR A 485 -21.19 3.36 22.98
CA TYR A 485 -20.64 2.96 24.27
C TYR A 485 -21.24 1.62 24.74
N PHE A 486 -20.38 0.68 25.02
CA PHE A 486 -20.68 -0.63 25.56
C PHE A 486 -20.08 -0.73 26.95
N GLN A 487 -20.93 -0.82 27.96
CA GLN A 487 -20.52 -1.00 29.33
C GLN A 487 -20.12 -2.46 29.56
N ASN A 488 -19.02 -2.68 30.23
CA ASN A 488 -18.67 -3.99 30.76
C ASN A 488 -19.50 -4.25 32.02
N ILE A 489 -20.27 -5.31 32.02
CA ILE A 489 -21.12 -5.70 33.15
C ILE A 489 -20.61 -6.96 33.86
N ALA A 490 -19.38 -7.38 33.57
CA ALA A 490 -18.75 -8.52 34.22
C ALA A 490 -18.40 -8.20 35.68
N SER A 491 -18.20 -9.20 36.48
CA SER A 491 -17.63 -9.02 37.84
C SER A 491 -16.14 -8.72 37.71
N PRO A 492 -15.56 -7.86 38.58
CA PRO A 492 -14.14 -7.55 38.55
C PRO A 492 -13.26 -8.82 38.48
N GLY A 493 -12.33 -8.85 37.51
CA GLY A 493 -11.45 -9.97 37.25
C GLY A 493 -12.04 -11.15 36.46
N ALA A 494 -13.27 -11.02 35.96
CA ALA A 494 -13.89 -11.99 35.04
C ALA A 494 -13.67 -11.56 33.57
N THR A 495 -13.92 -12.52 32.69
CA THR A 495 -13.98 -12.25 31.23
C THR A 495 -14.97 -11.12 30.93
N ALA A 496 -14.56 -10.15 30.16
CA ALA A 496 -15.37 -8.97 29.82
C ALA A 496 -16.71 -9.35 29.15
N ASN A 497 -17.77 -8.66 29.52
CA ASN A 497 -19.12 -8.84 28.99
C ASN A 497 -19.70 -7.47 28.61
N PHE A 498 -19.52 -7.07 27.35
CA PHE A 498 -19.92 -5.77 26.84
C PHE A 498 -21.39 -5.73 26.41
N VAL A 499 -22.14 -4.78 26.97
CA VAL A 499 -23.54 -4.54 26.63
C VAL A 499 -23.70 -3.12 26.11
N LEU A 500 -24.34 -2.93 24.96
CA LEU A 500 -24.61 -1.61 24.40
C LEU A 500 -25.47 -0.79 25.37
N SER A 501 -24.84 0.16 26.06
CA SER A 501 -25.46 1.03 27.06
C SER A 501 -25.95 2.34 26.45
N GLN A 502 -25.14 2.94 25.54
CA GLN A 502 -25.50 4.18 24.88
C GLN A 502 -25.13 4.17 23.39
N PRO A 503 -26.09 3.89 22.50
CA PRO A 503 -25.90 4.17 21.08
C PRO A 503 -25.81 5.69 20.86
N ASN A 504 -24.87 6.15 20.05
CA ASN A 504 -24.56 7.57 19.85
C ASN A 504 -24.23 8.29 21.18
N LEU A 505 -23.08 7.95 21.74
CA LEU A 505 -22.55 8.50 22.98
C LEU A 505 -22.70 10.03 23.02
N ARG A 506 -23.11 10.55 24.18
CA ARG A 506 -23.36 11.99 24.39
C ARG A 506 -22.39 12.57 25.41
N ASN A 507 -22.02 13.82 25.20
CA ASN A 507 -21.23 14.57 26.17
C ASN A 507 -22.12 15.09 27.37
N SER A 508 -21.49 15.69 28.36
CA SER A 508 -22.15 16.24 29.57
C SER A 508 -23.26 17.29 29.27
N ASN A 509 -23.22 17.90 28.10
CA ASN A 509 -24.24 18.83 27.60
C ASN A 509 -25.35 18.12 26.81
N SER A 510 -25.45 16.79 26.87
CA SER A 510 -26.42 15.95 26.17
C SER A 510 -26.35 16.06 24.64
N ARG A 511 -25.22 16.53 24.09
CA ARG A 511 -24.96 16.56 22.66
C ARG A 511 -24.28 15.27 22.23
N THR A 512 -24.73 14.69 21.13
CA THR A 512 -24.04 13.53 20.51
C THR A 512 -22.61 13.92 20.19
N ILE A 513 -21.67 13.05 20.56
CA ILE A 513 -20.28 13.13 20.14
C ILE A 513 -20.22 12.73 18.66
N ASP A 514 -19.79 13.67 17.82
CA ASP A 514 -19.75 13.53 16.38
C ASP A 514 -18.52 14.29 15.86
N VAL A 515 -17.60 13.56 15.22
CA VAL A 515 -16.35 14.11 14.68
C VAL A 515 -16.41 14.32 13.16
N GLY A 516 -17.57 14.14 12.57
CA GLY A 516 -17.80 14.09 11.14
C GLY A 516 -17.85 12.63 10.67
N ASP A 517 -17.08 12.26 9.66
CA ASP A 517 -17.02 10.87 9.21
C ASP A 517 -15.82 10.13 9.83
N PHE A 518 -15.93 8.81 9.99
CA PHE A 518 -14.88 7.90 10.45
C PHE A 518 -14.35 8.21 11.84
N ALA A 519 -15.13 7.93 12.88
CA ALA A 519 -14.67 8.07 14.25
C ALA A 519 -13.64 6.99 14.61
N VAL A 520 -12.46 7.44 15.06
CA VAL A 520 -11.36 6.56 15.49
C VAL A 520 -11.01 6.88 16.94
N PRO A 521 -11.68 6.24 17.91
CA PRO A 521 -11.49 6.53 19.33
C PRO A 521 -10.24 5.88 19.91
N GLN A 522 -9.64 6.57 20.88
CA GLN A 522 -8.73 6.00 21.89
C GLN A 522 -9.16 6.47 23.26
N ILE A 523 -9.16 5.56 24.24
CA ILE A 523 -9.48 5.82 25.64
C ILE A 523 -8.15 5.91 26.38
N VAL A 524 -7.86 7.06 27.04
CA VAL A 524 -6.56 7.30 27.69
C VAL A 524 -6.65 8.48 28.68
N ASP A 525 -6.05 8.34 29.86
CA ASP A 525 -5.91 9.43 30.85
C ASP A 525 -4.81 10.40 30.38
N MET A 526 -5.22 11.56 29.85
CA MET A 526 -4.31 12.55 29.27
C MET A 526 -3.75 13.55 30.27
N ASP A 527 -4.48 13.88 31.30
CA ASP A 527 -4.11 14.90 32.27
C ASP A 527 -3.65 14.33 33.63
N ALA A 528 -3.63 13.00 33.72
CA ALA A 528 -3.23 12.23 34.91
C ALA A 528 -4.12 12.50 36.14
N ASP A 529 -5.44 12.75 35.91
CA ASP A 529 -6.42 12.91 36.98
C ASP A 529 -7.03 11.58 37.45
N GLY A 530 -6.64 10.46 36.80
CA GLY A 530 -7.07 9.10 37.10
C GLY A 530 -8.38 8.71 36.41
N LYS A 531 -8.86 9.49 35.46
CA LYS A 531 -10.03 9.21 34.62
C LYS A 531 -9.62 9.18 33.17
N ASN A 532 -10.18 8.27 32.43
CA ASN A 532 -9.86 8.14 31.02
C ASN A 532 -10.64 9.16 30.19
N ASP A 533 -9.93 9.90 29.37
CA ASP A 533 -10.44 10.84 28.37
C ASP A 533 -10.67 10.15 27.02
N LEU A 534 -11.22 10.87 26.05
CA LEU A 534 -11.33 10.41 24.68
C LEU A 534 -10.50 11.27 23.72
N VAL A 535 -9.63 10.60 22.96
CA VAL A 535 -8.93 11.15 21.79
C VAL A 535 -9.54 10.50 20.54
N ILE A 536 -10.04 11.29 19.59
CA ILE A 536 -10.82 10.78 18.47
C ILE A 536 -10.27 11.35 17.16
N GLY A 537 -9.79 10.47 16.29
CA GLY A 537 -9.46 10.81 14.91
C GLY A 537 -10.68 10.79 13.99
N GLY A 538 -10.50 11.25 12.75
CA GLY A 538 -11.60 11.27 11.78
C GLY A 538 -11.16 11.46 10.34
N ARG A 539 -12.09 11.31 9.41
CA ARG A 539 -11.87 11.48 7.97
C ARG A 539 -11.27 12.83 7.59
N ASN A 540 -11.60 13.88 8.33
CA ASN A 540 -11.11 15.23 8.08
C ASN A 540 -9.61 15.41 8.41
N GLY A 541 -8.93 14.36 8.90
CA GLY A 541 -7.50 14.35 9.24
C GLY A 541 -7.14 15.15 10.49
N LYS A 542 -8.12 15.58 11.29
CA LYS A 542 -7.93 16.27 12.56
C LYS A 542 -8.18 15.33 13.74
N ILE A 543 -7.81 15.77 14.93
CA ILE A 543 -8.06 15.05 16.17
C ILE A 543 -8.98 15.89 17.06
N ALA A 544 -10.00 15.25 17.63
CA ALA A 544 -10.84 15.80 18.69
C ALA A 544 -10.43 15.23 20.05
N TYR A 545 -10.49 16.05 21.09
CA TYR A 545 -10.23 15.67 22.47
C TYR A 545 -11.42 16.02 23.36
N TYR A 546 -11.84 15.07 24.16
CA TYR A 546 -12.91 15.22 25.16
C TYR A 546 -12.35 14.84 26.53
N HIS A 547 -12.33 15.80 27.47
CA HIS A 547 -11.89 15.58 28.83
C HIS A 547 -13.02 14.96 29.68
N HIS A 548 -12.68 13.97 30.51
CA HIS A 548 -13.62 13.28 31.38
C HIS A 548 -13.77 14.02 32.73
N THR A 549 -14.90 14.69 32.92
CA THR A 549 -15.22 15.49 34.14
C THR A 549 -16.00 14.75 35.19
N GLY A 550 -16.38 13.48 34.94
CA GLY A 550 -17.26 12.70 35.82
C GLY A 550 -16.61 12.28 37.14
N SER A 551 -17.44 11.79 38.07
CA SER A 551 -16.95 11.11 39.27
C SER A 551 -16.63 9.66 38.93
N ALA A 552 -15.67 9.07 39.65
CA ALA A 552 -15.24 7.67 39.49
C ALA A 552 -16.32 6.61 39.80
N THR A 553 -17.59 6.99 39.91
CA THR A 553 -18.74 6.10 40.19
C THR A 553 -19.95 6.43 39.32
N ALA A 554 -19.75 7.13 38.20
CA ALA A 554 -20.83 7.44 37.28
C ALA A 554 -21.11 6.24 36.38
N THR A 555 -22.37 5.86 36.23
CA THR A 555 -22.79 4.75 35.34
C THR A 555 -22.68 5.09 33.84
N LEU A 556 -22.29 6.31 33.48
CA LEU A 556 -22.06 6.79 32.14
C LEU A 556 -20.92 7.79 32.14
N PRO A 557 -20.06 7.78 31.12
CA PRO A 557 -18.96 8.75 31.01
C PRO A 557 -19.45 10.18 30.89
N LEU A 558 -18.92 11.07 31.72
CA LEU A 558 -19.23 12.50 31.71
C LEU A 558 -18.15 13.30 31.02
N LEU A 559 -18.18 13.32 29.72
CA LEU A 559 -17.24 14.00 28.85
C LEU A 559 -17.66 15.44 28.60
N ASP A 560 -16.75 16.40 28.61
CA ASP A 560 -17.09 17.80 28.36
C ASP A 560 -17.19 18.13 26.85
N SER A 561 -17.18 19.41 26.50
CA SER A 561 -17.21 19.82 25.09
C SER A 561 -15.87 19.63 24.43
N ALA A 562 -15.87 19.15 23.16
CA ALA A 562 -14.66 18.86 22.40
C ALA A 562 -13.76 20.06 22.15
N THR A 563 -12.46 19.78 22.16
CA THR A 563 -11.49 20.54 21.38
C THR A 563 -11.32 19.85 20.03
N HIS A 564 -12.01 20.33 18.97
CA HIS A 564 -12.08 19.67 17.65
C HIS A 564 -10.82 19.78 16.78
N PHE A 565 -9.80 20.49 17.22
CA PHE A 565 -8.52 20.61 16.53
C PHE A 565 -7.39 20.54 17.57
N TRP A 566 -7.39 19.43 18.30
CA TRP A 566 -6.47 19.21 19.40
C TRP A 566 -5.02 19.14 18.93
N GLY A 567 -4.17 19.84 19.68
CA GLY A 567 -2.75 19.95 19.34
C GLY A 567 -2.44 20.62 17.99
N ASN A 568 -3.46 21.18 17.30
CA ASN A 568 -3.35 21.65 15.92
C ASN A 568 -2.89 20.57 14.95
N VAL A 569 -3.14 19.28 15.29
CA VAL A 569 -2.75 18.14 14.46
C VAL A 569 -3.65 18.08 13.22
N LYS A 570 -2.99 18.02 12.05
CA LYS A 570 -3.65 17.86 10.77
C LYS A 570 -2.79 17.01 9.84
N VAL A 571 -3.33 15.88 9.37
CA VAL A 571 -2.59 14.91 8.55
C VAL A 571 -2.99 14.89 7.07
N ASN A 572 -3.86 15.79 6.62
CA ASN A 572 -4.25 15.88 5.22
C ASN A 572 -3.05 16.17 4.32
N LEU A 573 -3.02 15.55 3.15
CA LEU A 573 -2.13 15.96 2.08
C LEU A 573 -2.51 17.37 1.55
N PRO A 574 -1.54 18.16 1.07
CA PRO A 574 -1.81 19.46 0.49
C PRO A 574 -2.84 19.38 -0.65
N GLY A 575 -3.92 20.16 -0.56
CA GLY A 575 -5.01 20.17 -1.56
C GLY A 575 -6.13 19.16 -1.33
N TYR A 576 -5.98 18.23 -0.38
CA TYR A 576 -7.01 17.25 -0.04
C TYR A 576 -7.81 17.69 1.19
N VAL A 577 -9.11 17.37 1.19
CA VAL A 577 -10.03 17.64 2.33
C VAL A 577 -10.07 16.50 3.33
N THR A 578 -9.64 15.31 2.91
CA THR A 578 -9.54 14.09 3.73
C THR A 578 -8.12 13.88 4.25
N GLY A 579 -7.95 13.05 5.24
CA GLY A 579 -6.66 12.70 5.83
C GLY A 579 -6.71 11.43 6.68
N TYR A 580 -7.91 11.01 7.12
CA TYR A 580 -8.15 9.78 7.89
C TYR A 580 -7.16 9.61 9.04
N SER A 581 -7.24 10.47 10.06
CA SER A 581 -6.35 10.40 11.22
C SER A 581 -6.68 9.23 12.15
N TYR A 582 -5.67 8.43 12.48
CA TYR A 582 -5.71 7.30 13.42
C TYR A 582 -4.77 7.59 14.58
N PRO A 583 -5.23 8.26 15.66
CA PRO A 583 -4.38 8.63 16.79
C PRO A 583 -4.07 7.42 17.65
N PHE A 584 -2.82 7.32 18.08
CA PHE A 584 -2.36 6.41 19.11
C PHE A 584 -1.44 7.15 20.07
N VAL A 585 -1.96 7.48 21.25
CA VAL A 585 -1.22 8.10 22.35
C VAL A 585 -0.57 7.01 23.19
N PHE A 586 0.69 7.18 23.52
CA PHE A 586 1.44 6.27 24.37
C PHE A 586 2.48 7.03 25.20
N LYS A 587 3.00 6.38 26.26
CA LYS A 587 4.12 6.93 27.04
C LYS A 587 5.39 6.18 26.73
N GLN A 588 6.44 6.93 26.43
CA GLN A 588 7.80 6.45 26.27
C GLN A 588 8.70 7.12 27.28
N ASN A 589 9.36 6.33 28.14
CA ASN A 589 10.21 6.86 29.21
C ASN A 589 9.50 7.91 30.07
N GLY A 590 8.20 7.77 30.27
CA GLY A 590 7.37 8.71 31.03
C GLY A 590 6.93 9.96 30.25
N ILE A 591 7.34 10.13 28.99
CA ILE A 591 6.95 11.24 28.10
C ILE A 591 5.81 10.79 27.19
N THR A 592 4.74 11.58 27.11
CA THR A 592 3.62 11.33 26.22
C THR A 592 3.99 11.64 24.78
N LYS A 593 3.76 10.67 23.90
CA LYS A 593 3.93 10.74 22.45
C LYS A 593 2.61 10.43 21.76
N LEU A 594 2.47 10.90 20.53
CA LEU A 594 1.30 10.63 19.69
C LEU A 594 1.76 10.16 18.31
N LEU A 595 1.43 8.94 17.95
CA LEU A 595 1.46 8.48 16.57
C LEU A 595 0.13 8.80 15.90
N VAL A 596 0.16 9.23 14.66
CA VAL A 596 -1.03 9.45 13.85
C VAL A 596 -0.83 8.78 12.51
N GLY A 597 -1.56 7.68 12.29
CA GLY A 597 -1.68 7.09 10.96
C GLY A 597 -2.53 7.99 10.06
N GLU A 598 -2.31 7.90 8.76
CA GLU A 598 -2.96 8.79 7.80
C GLU A 598 -3.36 8.11 6.49
N GLU A 599 -4.13 8.82 5.67
CA GLU A 599 -4.65 8.35 4.38
C GLU A 599 -3.54 7.96 3.40
N SER A 600 -2.38 8.63 3.45
CA SER A 600 -1.27 8.37 2.53
C SER A 600 -0.47 7.09 2.85
N GLY A 601 -0.80 6.38 3.92
CA GLY A 601 -0.15 5.12 4.30
C GLY A 601 1.06 5.25 5.20
N PHE A 602 1.45 6.48 5.59
CA PHE A 602 2.52 6.74 6.55
C PHE A 602 1.98 6.96 7.97
N ILE A 603 2.88 7.01 8.93
CA ILE A 603 2.62 7.34 10.33
C ILE A 603 3.39 8.59 10.67
N ARG A 604 2.77 9.56 11.36
CA ARG A 604 3.42 10.76 11.89
C ARG A 604 3.64 10.65 13.38
N LEU A 605 4.78 11.14 13.86
CA LEU A 605 5.10 11.24 15.27
C LEU A 605 5.02 12.68 15.75
N TYR A 606 4.29 12.89 16.85
CA TYR A 606 4.17 14.18 17.54
C TYR A 606 4.64 14.07 18.99
N ASP A 607 5.19 15.17 19.53
CA ASP A 607 5.54 15.34 20.93
C ASP A 607 5.12 16.72 21.47
N ASN A 608 5.67 17.14 22.63
CA ASN A 608 5.31 18.37 23.33
C ASN A 608 3.85 18.39 23.79
N ILE A 609 3.39 17.27 24.37
CA ILE A 609 2.02 17.03 24.79
C ILE A 609 1.86 17.28 26.30
N ASP A 610 2.78 16.73 27.12
CA ASP A 610 2.73 16.84 28.58
C ASP A 610 2.71 18.31 29.03
N GLY A 611 1.69 18.69 29.82
CA GLY A 611 1.48 20.06 30.27
C GLY A 611 1.06 21.05 29.17
N ASN A 612 0.77 20.57 27.94
CA ASN A 612 0.46 21.39 26.77
C ASN A 612 -0.84 20.96 26.06
N LEU A 613 -1.80 20.38 26.79
CA LEU A 613 -3.05 19.82 26.21
C LEU A 613 -3.90 20.87 25.48
N SER A 614 -3.74 22.15 25.77
CA SER A 614 -4.46 23.25 25.11
C SER A 614 -3.64 23.93 23.99
N GLY A 615 -2.36 23.56 23.81
CA GLY A 615 -1.44 24.19 22.86
C GLY A 615 -1.25 23.38 21.57
N ALA A 616 -0.33 23.81 20.73
CA ALA A 616 0.07 23.08 19.54
C ALA A 616 1.14 22.03 19.87
N PHE A 617 0.99 20.83 19.31
CA PHE A 617 1.98 19.78 19.40
C PHE A 617 3.07 19.96 18.35
N SER A 618 4.23 19.35 18.59
CA SER A 618 5.36 19.44 17.68
C SER A 618 5.42 18.19 16.79
N LEU A 619 5.36 18.36 15.46
CA LEU A 619 5.62 17.28 14.52
C LEU A 619 7.12 16.94 14.60
N VAL A 620 7.43 15.73 15.06
CA VAL A 620 8.80 15.22 15.17
C VAL A 620 9.24 14.56 13.88
N ASP A 621 8.37 13.71 13.31
CA ASP A 621 8.64 12.98 12.09
C ASP A 621 7.34 12.81 11.28
N SER A 622 7.39 13.04 9.98
CA SER A 622 6.26 12.93 9.07
C SER A 622 6.11 11.56 8.39
N THR A 623 7.12 10.71 8.51
CA THR A 623 7.19 9.35 7.91
C THR A 623 7.88 8.41 8.89
N TYR A 624 7.34 8.36 10.11
CA TYR A 624 7.97 7.72 11.25
C TYR A 624 8.43 6.28 10.95
N GLU A 625 9.75 6.03 11.14
CA GLU A 625 10.46 4.77 10.86
C GLU A 625 10.29 4.28 9.41
N ASP A 626 9.93 5.19 8.48
CA ASP A 626 9.59 4.87 7.09
C ASP A 626 8.52 3.76 6.93
N ILE A 627 7.70 3.55 7.98
CA ILE A 627 6.59 2.60 7.95
C ILE A 627 5.55 3.08 6.95
N PHE A 628 5.41 2.31 5.86
CA PHE A 628 4.41 2.53 4.82
C PHE A 628 3.57 1.26 4.63
N GLN A 629 2.24 1.36 4.88
CA GLN A 629 1.32 0.23 4.80
C GLN A 629 0.18 0.44 3.79
N GLY A 630 0.45 1.15 2.70
CA GLY A 630 -0.50 1.35 1.60
C GLY A 630 -1.39 2.56 1.82
N SER A 631 -2.59 2.39 2.37
CA SER A 631 -3.54 3.48 2.61
C SER A 631 -4.19 3.34 3.99
N ARG A 632 -4.51 4.49 4.60
CA ARG A 632 -5.25 4.57 5.89
C ARG A 632 -4.62 3.71 6.99
N THR A 633 -3.35 3.92 7.27
CA THR A 633 -2.64 3.23 8.35
C THR A 633 -3.30 3.46 9.70
N ALA A 634 -3.44 2.40 10.50
CA ALA A 634 -4.04 2.41 11.82
C ALA A 634 -3.06 1.84 12.86
N PRO A 635 -2.17 2.68 13.45
CA PRO A 635 -1.22 2.22 14.45
C PRO A 635 -1.88 1.98 15.80
N ASN A 636 -1.47 0.91 16.48
CA ASN A 636 -1.74 0.63 17.88
C ASN A 636 -0.54 -0.11 18.48
N GLY A 637 -0.39 -0.15 19.79
CA GLY A 637 0.76 -0.82 20.39
C GLY A 637 0.60 -1.16 21.86
N ALA A 638 1.38 -2.14 22.27
CA ALA A 638 1.55 -2.56 23.65
C ALA A 638 2.89 -3.33 23.79
N ASP A 639 3.43 -3.42 24.98
CA ASP A 639 4.49 -4.39 25.27
C ASP A 639 3.83 -5.77 25.40
N ILE A 640 3.74 -6.51 24.28
CA ILE A 640 3.02 -7.79 24.23
C ILE A 640 3.90 -9.00 24.55
N ASN A 641 5.22 -8.79 24.61
CA ASN A 641 6.21 -9.82 24.89
C ASN A 641 6.93 -9.61 26.23
N ASN A 642 6.53 -8.56 26.98
CA ASN A 642 7.04 -8.20 28.31
C ASN A 642 8.56 -8.01 28.34
N ASP A 643 9.14 -7.46 27.26
CA ASP A 643 10.58 -7.15 27.19
C ASP A 643 10.91 -5.71 27.59
N GLY A 644 9.89 -4.90 27.94
CA GLY A 644 10.00 -3.52 28.41
C GLY A 644 9.96 -2.49 27.27
N TYR A 645 9.80 -2.92 26.03
CA TYR A 645 9.62 -2.06 24.87
C TYR A 645 8.21 -2.20 24.31
N MET A 646 7.62 -1.11 23.88
CA MET A 646 6.34 -1.15 23.20
C MET A 646 6.51 -1.78 21.83
N ASP A 647 5.74 -2.81 21.51
CA ASP A 647 5.58 -3.34 20.16
C ASP A 647 4.49 -2.56 19.42
N LEU A 648 4.58 -2.48 18.11
CA LEU A 648 3.61 -1.77 17.27
C LEU A 648 2.90 -2.76 16.33
N ILE A 649 1.58 -2.65 16.25
CA ILE A 649 0.77 -3.28 15.22
C ILE A 649 0.17 -2.20 14.35
N VAL A 650 0.23 -2.37 13.04
CA VAL A 650 -0.25 -1.38 12.08
C VAL A 650 -1.24 -2.05 11.14
N GLY A 651 -2.49 -1.63 11.23
CA GLY A 651 -3.52 -1.97 10.27
C GLY A 651 -3.50 -1.06 9.05
N ASN A 652 -4.20 -1.46 8.01
CA ASN A 652 -4.26 -0.74 6.74
C ASN A 652 -5.63 -0.89 6.06
N TYR A 653 -5.80 -0.25 4.90
CA TYR A 653 -7.06 -0.32 4.17
C TYR A 653 -7.23 -1.63 3.38
N GLU A 654 -6.15 -2.38 3.12
CA GLU A 654 -6.19 -3.72 2.50
C GLU A 654 -6.70 -4.81 3.46
N GLY A 655 -7.13 -4.44 4.68
CA GLY A 655 -7.80 -5.34 5.63
C GLY A 655 -6.87 -6.23 6.44
N GLY A 656 -5.57 -6.03 6.36
CA GLY A 656 -4.61 -6.80 7.13
C GLY A 656 -3.81 -5.97 8.12
N VAL A 657 -2.91 -6.64 8.82
CA VAL A 657 -2.06 -6.02 9.85
C VAL A 657 -0.60 -6.43 9.67
N SER A 658 0.30 -5.53 10.06
CA SER A 658 1.73 -5.77 10.13
C SER A 658 2.22 -5.57 11.56
N TYR A 659 3.07 -6.49 12.04
CA TYR A 659 3.65 -6.43 13.37
C TYR A 659 5.09 -5.93 13.31
N TYR A 660 5.41 -5.01 14.21
CA TYR A 660 6.75 -4.45 14.37
C TYR A 660 7.19 -4.62 15.82
N LYS A 661 8.24 -5.37 16.02
CA LYS A 661 8.83 -5.54 17.35
C LYS A 661 9.57 -4.27 17.78
N GLY A 662 9.22 -3.78 18.97
CA GLY A 662 9.96 -2.72 19.63
C GLY A 662 11.27 -3.21 20.20
N GLN A 663 12.31 -2.38 20.15
CA GLN A 663 13.62 -2.68 20.73
C GLN A 663 14.39 -1.40 21.05
N SER A 664 15.42 -1.51 21.88
CA SER A 664 16.34 -0.39 22.08
C SER A 664 17.09 -0.08 20.79
N THR A 665 17.29 1.20 20.50
CA THR A 665 18.25 1.55 19.45
C THR A 665 19.60 0.91 19.75
N PRO A 666 20.21 0.20 18.79
CA PRO A 666 21.53 -0.40 19.02
C PRO A 666 22.55 0.69 19.39
N THR A 667 23.19 0.57 20.54
CA THR A 667 24.27 1.47 20.97
C THR A 667 25.57 1.25 20.19
N SER A 668 25.65 0.19 19.37
CA SER A 668 26.74 -0.04 18.40
C SER A 668 26.30 -1.10 17.39
N VAL A 669 26.29 -0.77 16.11
CA VAL A 669 26.12 -1.72 15.02
C VAL A 669 27.49 -2.11 14.52
N THR A 670 27.84 -3.39 14.64
CA THR A 670 28.97 -4.02 13.94
C THR A 670 28.39 -4.91 12.85
N ASP A 671 27.68 -4.32 11.88
CA ASP A 671 27.33 -5.00 10.64
C ASP A 671 27.76 -4.12 9.45
N PRO A 672 28.68 -4.58 8.59
CA PRO A 672 29.29 -3.74 7.55
C PRO A 672 28.42 -3.51 6.32
N ASP A 673 27.26 -4.15 6.19
CA ASP A 673 26.53 -4.17 4.91
C ASP A 673 25.07 -3.71 5.02
N ASN A 674 24.78 -2.44 5.23
CA ASN A 674 23.55 -1.74 4.88
C ASN A 674 22.94 -0.84 5.99
N PHE A 675 23.60 0.28 6.31
CA PHE A 675 22.85 1.43 6.83
C PHE A 675 23.37 2.73 6.21
N ILE A 676 22.48 3.45 5.52
CA ILE A 676 22.72 4.87 5.27
C ILE A 676 22.64 5.57 6.62
N GLN A 677 23.79 5.79 7.23
CA GLN A 677 23.93 6.37 8.58
C GLN A 677 23.58 7.86 8.66
N TRP A 678 22.97 8.44 7.63
CA TRP A 678 22.66 9.84 7.59
C TRP A 678 21.44 10.15 6.72
N TYR A 679 20.70 11.19 7.09
CA TYR A 679 19.63 11.76 6.28
C TYR A 679 19.72 13.28 6.33
N PHE A 680 19.00 13.97 5.48
CA PHE A 680 19.01 15.43 5.49
C PHE A 680 17.61 16.00 5.49
N ASP A 681 17.43 17.15 6.14
CA ASP A 681 16.20 17.91 6.18
C ASP A 681 16.27 19.11 5.26
N LEU A 682 15.12 19.49 4.73
CA LEU A 682 14.90 20.69 3.93
C LEU A 682 13.85 21.57 4.60
N PHE A 683 14.21 22.78 5.00
CA PHE A 683 13.22 23.70 5.56
C PHE A 683 13.59 25.18 5.31
N PRO A 684 12.60 26.07 5.05
CA PRO A 684 11.21 25.72 4.73
C PRO A 684 11.09 25.03 3.35
N ASN A 685 10.07 24.19 3.22
CA ASN A 685 9.70 23.60 1.93
C ASN A 685 8.16 23.53 1.88
N PRO A 686 7.46 24.34 1.09
CA PRO A 686 7.96 25.23 0.04
C PRO A 686 8.91 26.34 0.55
N ALA A 687 9.89 26.71 -0.29
CA ALA A 687 10.85 27.76 -0.05
C ALA A 687 10.54 29.00 -0.88
N ASP A 688 10.75 30.17 -0.28
CA ASP A 688 10.69 31.48 -0.98
C ASP A 688 12.10 31.89 -1.41
N ASN A 689 12.86 32.48 -0.51
CA ASN A 689 14.17 33.06 -0.82
C ASN A 689 15.34 32.15 -0.50
N THR A 690 15.17 31.29 0.49
CA THR A 690 16.23 30.37 0.96
C THR A 690 15.64 29.06 1.46
N VAL A 691 16.43 28.00 1.34
CA VAL A 691 16.16 26.70 1.98
C VAL A 691 17.38 26.27 2.79
N ASN A 692 17.18 25.88 4.03
CA ASN A 692 18.21 25.31 4.87
C ASN A 692 18.23 23.79 4.67
N ILE A 693 19.39 23.25 4.33
CA ILE A 693 19.62 21.82 4.18
C ILE A 693 20.49 21.41 5.35
N LYS A 694 19.97 20.56 6.22
CA LYS A 694 20.67 20.10 7.42
C LYS A 694 20.82 18.58 7.38
N ILE A 695 22.06 18.12 7.45
CA ILE A 695 22.36 16.69 7.52
C ILE A 695 22.30 16.24 8.97
N ARG A 696 21.58 15.17 9.20
CA ARG A 696 21.53 14.44 10.46
C ARG A 696 22.46 13.24 10.34
N ASN A 697 23.58 13.30 11.03
CA ASN A 697 24.59 12.25 11.05
C ASN A 697 25.43 12.39 12.32
N ASP A 698 25.98 11.27 12.78
CA ASP A 698 26.86 11.19 13.93
C ASP A 698 28.36 11.17 13.53
N ASN A 699 28.69 11.22 12.23
CA ASN A 699 30.05 11.13 11.71
C ASN A 699 30.47 12.46 11.05
N ASN A 700 31.74 12.80 11.15
CA ASN A 700 32.36 13.99 10.53
C ASN A 700 32.65 13.79 9.03
N SER A 701 31.68 13.29 8.29
CA SER A 701 31.80 13.07 6.85
C SER A 701 31.60 14.36 6.05
N ALA A 702 32.21 14.43 4.88
CA ALA A 702 32.01 15.53 3.94
C ALA A 702 30.89 15.17 2.97
N TYR A 703 30.03 16.14 2.64
CA TYR A 703 28.89 15.93 1.73
C TYR A 703 28.94 16.91 0.57
N THR A 704 28.27 16.51 -0.53
CA THR A 704 28.02 17.37 -1.69
C THR A 704 26.52 17.49 -1.91
N LEU A 705 26.03 18.71 -2.04
CA LEU A 705 24.68 19.04 -2.49
C LEU A 705 24.69 19.27 -3.99
N GLU A 706 23.79 18.64 -4.71
CA GLU A 706 23.51 18.86 -6.12
C GLU A 706 22.03 19.20 -6.29
N LEU A 707 21.74 20.29 -7.03
CA LEU A 707 20.40 20.73 -7.33
C LEU A 707 20.14 20.55 -8.82
N TYR A 708 19.01 19.90 -9.14
CA TYR A 708 18.60 19.61 -10.51
C TYR A 708 17.22 20.17 -10.81
N THR A 709 16.95 20.48 -12.08
CA THR A 709 15.57 20.62 -12.58
C THR A 709 14.87 19.26 -12.53
N ILE A 710 13.54 19.25 -12.63
CA ILE A 710 12.75 18.01 -12.79
C ILE A 710 13.13 17.20 -14.05
N MET A 711 13.74 17.87 -15.03
CA MET A 711 14.24 17.25 -16.27
C MET A 711 15.65 16.66 -16.11
N GLY A 712 16.20 16.63 -14.89
CA GLY A 712 17.52 16.07 -14.61
C GLY A 712 18.71 17.00 -14.95
N GLN A 713 18.48 18.24 -15.36
CA GLN A 713 19.57 19.19 -15.64
C GLN A 713 20.17 19.70 -14.34
N LEU A 714 21.49 19.53 -14.15
CA LEU A 714 22.21 20.08 -13.00
C LEU A 714 22.23 21.61 -13.02
N ILE A 715 21.74 22.22 -11.93
CA ILE A 715 21.72 23.69 -11.73
C ILE A 715 22.90 24.15 -10.92
N SER A 716 23.21 23.46 -9.81
CA SER A 716 24.31 23.80 -8.93
C SER A 716 24.85 22.56 -8.21
N SER A 717 26.15 22.60 -7.86
CA SER A 717 26.81 21.63 -7.00
C SER A 717 27.64 22.36 -5.97
N GLN A 718 27.44 22.04 -4.68
CA GLN A 718 28.09 22.72 -3.55
C GLN A 718 28.52 21.71 -2.48
N LYS A 719 29.67 21.97 -1.82
CA LYS A 719 30.07 21.15 -0.66
C LYS A 719 29.33 21.63 0.59
N ILE A 720 28.87 20.67 1.39
CA ILE A 720 28.25 20.94 2.69
C ILE A 720 29.37 20.93 3.76
N ILE A 721 29.42 22.00 4.52
CA ILE A 721 30.38 22.18 5.61
C ILE A 721 29.61 22.23 6.94
N ASN A 722 30.11 21.56 7.98
CA ASN A 722 29.46 21.50 9.30
C ASN A 722 28.00 20.99 9.26
N ASN A 723 27.74 19.99 8.41
CA ASN A 723 26.45 19.31 8.29
C ASN A 723 25.26 20.23 7.95
N SER A 724 25.49 21.44 7.45
CA SER A 724 24.40 22.31 7.00
C SER A 724 24.85 23.24 5.88
N ILE A 725 23.91 23.61 5.03
CA ILE A 725 24.08 24.63 3.98
C ILE A 725 22.80 25.40 3.77
N LEU A 726 22.91 26.70 3.61
CA LEU A 726 21.80 27.58 3.21
C LEU A 726 21.83 27.78 1.70
N LEU A 727 20.86 27.20 1.00
CA LEU A 727 20.71 27.35 -0.44
C LEU A 727 19.88 28.60 -0.71
N ASN A 728 20.43 29.54 -1.49
CA ASN A 728 19.68 30.70 -2.00
C ASN A 728 18.82 30.28 -3.19
N THR A 729 17.52 30.54 -3.10
CA THR A 729 16.53 30.15 -4.10
C THR A 729 15.96 31.33 -4.89
N GLN A 730 16.34 32.57 -4.56
CA GLN A 730 15.81 33.79 -5.20
C GLN A 730 15.97 33.85 -6.72
N SER A 731 17.02 33.23 -7.26
CA SER A 731 17.28 33.19 -8.69
C SER A 731 16.63 32.02 -9.42
N LEU A 732 15.98 31.12 -8.70
CA LEU A 732 15.30 29.95 -9.27
C LEU A 732 13.87 30.36 -9.65
N ALA A 733 13.38 29.86 -10.77
CA ALA A 733 11.97 30.02 -11.13
C ALA A 733 11.05 29.27 -10.16
N GLN A 734 9.82 29.72 -10.02
CA GLN A 734 8.81 28.92 -9.30
C GLN A 734 8.70 27.53 -9.94
N GLY A 735 8.66 26.49 -9.10
CA GLY A 735 8.60 25.13 -9.60
C GLY A 735 9.16 24.10 -8.61
N ILE A 736 9.26 22.88 -9.11
CA ILE A 736 9.80 21.75 -8.37
C ILE A 736 11.24 21.50 -8.84
N TYR A 737 12.12 21.28 -7.89
CA TYR A 737 13.52 20.95 -8.09
C TYR A 737 13.88 19.69 -7.33
N ILE A 738 14.92 19.02 -7.77
CA ILE A 738 15.46 17.80 -7.11
C ILE A 738 16.76 18.16 -6.42
N CYS A 739 16.80 17.93 -5.13
CA CYS A 739 17.95 18.11 -4.27
C CYS A 739 18.57 16.74 -3.98
N LYS A 740 19.79 16.51 -4.42
CA LYS A 740 20.57 15.31 -4.12
C LYS A 740 21.72 15.65 -3.20
N VAL A 741 21.83 14.95 -2.08
CA VAL A 741 22.98 15.03 -1.16
C VAL A 741 23.73 13.70 -1.22
N SER A 742 25.04 13.76 -1.43
CA SER A 742 25.90 12.56 -1.52
C SER A 742 27.07 12.70 -0.53
N GLU A 743 27.42 11.63 0.16
CA GLU A 743 28.60 11.56 1.00
C GLU A 743 29.84 11.41 0.12
N LEU A 744 30.94 12.08 0.54
CA LEU A 744 32.24 11.96 -0.12
C LEU A 744 33.13 11.00 0.66
N SER A 745 33.54 9.92 0.04
CA SER A 745 34.54 9.01 0.61
C SER A 745 35.89 9.71 0.79
N ALA A 746 36.76 9.16 1.62
CA ALA A 746 38.13 9.66 1.82
C ALA A 746 38.94 9.75 0.52
N ALA A 747 38.56 9.00 -0.53
CA ALA A 747 39.15 9.04 -1.87
C ALA A 747 38.48 10.08 -2.79
N GLY A 748 37.48 10.86 -2.30
CA GLY A 748 36.74 11.86 -3.09
C GLY A 748 35.72 11.27 -4.06
N VAL A 749 35.43 9.96 -3.96
CA VAL A 749 34.38 9.29 -4.76
C VAL A 749 33.03 9.51 -4.06
N LYS A 750 32.00 9.89 -4.82
CA LYS A 750 30.63 10.05 -4.28
C LYS A 750 30.05 8.67 -3.97
N ALA A 751 29.66 8.46 -2.72
CA ALA A 751 28.83 7.33 -2.34
C ALA A 751 27.37 7.55 -2.77
N ALA A 752 26.51 6.54 -2.62
CA ALA A 752 25.08 6.65 -2.87
C ALA A 752 24.50 7.89 -2.18
N GLY A 753 23.69 8.69 -2.89
CA GLY A 753 23.15 9.94 -2.41
C GLY A 753 21.67 9.84 -2.09
N GLN A 754 21.23 10.59 -1.07
CA GLN A 754 19.81 10.79 -0.79
C GLN A 754 19.22 11.91 -1.65
N ILE A 755 17.96 11.79 -2.02
CA ILE A 755 17.25 12.72 -2.88
C ILE A 755 15.98 13.20 -2.19
N LYS A 756 15.79 14.54 -2.17
CA LYS A 756 14.51 15.16 -1.74
C LYS A 756 14.05 16.22 -2.74
N ARG A 757 12.78 16.48 -2.73
CA ARG A 757 12.13 17.47 -3.59
C ARG A 757 12.10 18.84 -2.89
N ILE A 758 12.48 19.89 -3.61
CA ILE A 758 12.31 21.28 -3.17
C ILE A 758 11.23 21.93 -4.01
N VAL A 759 10.27 22.55 -3.37
CA VAL A 759 9.25 23.39 -4.03
C VAL A 759 9.62 24.84 -3.83
N ILE A 760 9.85 25.59 -4.91
CA ILE A 760 10.12 27.03 -4.90
C ILE A 760 8.83 27.79 -5.20
N ARG A 761 8.47 28.72 -4.31
CA ARG A 761 7.25 29.51 -4.41
C ARG A 761 7.54 30.95 -3.93
N HIS A 762 7.79 31.85 -4.90
CA HIS A 762 7.96 33.29 -4.65
C HIS A 762 6.63 33.99 -4.59
#